data_eff127e03c44a6fa60215049067d30fa
#
_entry.id   eff127e03c44a6fa60215049067d30fa
#
_cell.length_a   1.000
_cell.length_b   1.000
_cell.length_c   1.000
_cell.angle_alpha   90.00
_cell.angle_beta   90.00
_cell.angle_gamma   90.00
#
_symmetry.space_group_name_H-M   'P 1'
#
loop_
_entity.id
_entity.type
_entity.pdbx_description
1 polymer ?
#
loop_
_entity_poly.entity_id
_entity_poly.type
_entity_poly.pdbx_seq_one_letter_code
_entity_poly.pdbx_strand_id
1 'polypeptide(L)'
;MRSAPGAGCLLLCLLLAIVRAQAGGEVKPRPPLCQQSPTKVSCRAAGLHSFPEDLPRGVKHLELSHNLLQNLSESRLPALGQLEHLDLRSNRLVAISGPALARLPQLHSLLLGSNSLHHNYRDNAVAFSALRGIEVLDLSDNGLESHMVGGFLGSLAALRVLHLPGNRLSQLPAGIFQGSPRLRELDLSNNYIMDIEEGALEALRELAVLSLALNSLHCLSSFSLRQLQVLNLSHNALELFGWEEGQGPYLLQVLDLSHNRLLSFPQLPAAHHLMHLNLSHNTISSLDPSSHRPAQFVLLYEEMASFNASLGTAASLTHLAELDLSYNCLQLLPLLFFRAMHSLFTLSVAMNCLQDITMELLARDGGEDRNGTATWQEDTVLSVRSMDLHGNAIRTLPRWFFDALPQLEAIDLGSNSLQPCGGDMGGTSAGGSLGAEPCTAFHNIPHLQHLSLRRNSLTQLLPHTFIRTPLLSLDLSENRGLAVPRAALEGLEHSLQQLWLRGNHMDNSRAEIPCLDELRVLDLSGNRLSLLPKGLFCSPLQTLDVSNNELPALPEQALVGWTRSLQALCLAGNPFHCCGLGWLDVLQAAAVQLPDLHRAHCTHHSITNRTALLSSRPPWPCPQPWDGSSLLLLAALLGVLLCMGCGVCRLRGRGVGVLQPQPQTERAAEGEAAHSDTKV
;
A
#
# COMPACT_ATOMS: atom_id res chain seq x y z
N MET A 1 33.65 -26.68 -36.12
CA MET A 1 33.03 -28.02 -36.18
C MET A 1 32.49 -28.37 -34.80
N ARG A 2 31.20 -28.11 -34.58
CA ARG A 2 30.37 -28.76 -33.54
C ARG A 2 28.92 -28.54 -34.00
N SER A 3 28.29 -29.63 -34.36
CA SER A 3 26.92 -29.73 -34.88
C SER A 3 25.88 -29.43 -33.80
N ALA A 4 24.89 -28.65 -34.14
CA ALA A 4 23.69 -28.43 -33.35
C ALA A 4 22.64 -29.54 -33.63
N PRO A 5 22.02 -30.15 -32.62
CA PRO A 5 20.84 -30.97 -32.77
C PRO A 5 19.61 -30.17 -32.34
N GLY A 6 18.87 -29.60 -33.28
CA GLY A 6 17.65 -28.80 -32.99
C GLY A 6 16.60 -28.77 -34.10
N ALA A 7 16.95 -29.25 -35.30
CA ALA A 7 16.04 -29.17 -36.47
C ALA A 7 15.00 -30.30 -36.57
N GLY A 8 15.21 -31.42 -35.87
CA GLY A 8 14.32 -32.57 -35.97
C GLY A 8 13.01 -32.50 -35.17
N CYS A 9 13.03 -31.75 -34.04
CA CYS A 9 11.83 -31.62 -33.18
C CYS A 9 10.78 -30.62 -33.67
N LEU A 10 11.22 -29.58 -34.40
CA LEU A 10 10.31 -28.60 -34.97
C LEU A 10 9.51 -29.13 -36.17
N LEU A 11 10.12 -30.03 -36.97
CA LEU A 11 9.43 -30.66 -38.09
C LEU A 11 8.36 -31.68 -37.64
N LEU A 12 8.60 -32.36 -36.51
CA LEU A 12 7.64 -33.33 -35.95
C LEU A 12 6.45 -32.62 -35.29
N CYS A 13 6.66 -31.46 -34.66
CA CYS A 13 5.57 -30.63 -34.10
C CYS A 13 4.73 -29.97 -35.19
N LEU A 14 5.31 -29.59 -36.33
CA LEU A 14 4.59 -29.06 -37.49
C LEU A 14 3.77 -30.14 -38.20
N LEU A 15 4.29 -31.36 -38.34
CA LEU A 15 3.57 -32.50 -38.93
C LEU A 15 2.41 -32.99 -38.03
N LEU A 16 2.57 -32.97 -36.71
CA LEU A 16 1.47 -33.30 -35.77
C LEU A 16 0.39 -32.19 -35.71
N ALA A 17 0.74 -30.95 -35.98
CA ALA A 17 -0.24 -29.86 -36.10
C ALA A 17 -1.06 -29.95 -37.39
N ILE A 18 -0.46 -30.41 -38.49
CA ILE A 18 -1.14 -30.57 -39.79
C ILE A 18 -2.05 -31.81 -39.80
N VAL A 19 -1.68 -32.89 -39.11
CA VAL A 19 -2.54 -34.11 -39.02
C VAL A 19 -3.73 -33.93 -38.07
N ARG A 20 -3.65 -32.99 -37.10
CA ARG A 20 -4.79 -32.64 -36.24
C ARG A 20 -5.81 -31.69 -36.91
N ALA A 21 -5.45 -31.07 -38.02
CA ALA A 21 -6.33 -30.18 -38.77
C ALA A 21 -7.26 -30.91 -39.75
N GLN A 22 -7.13 -32.24 -39.93
CA GLN A 22 -7.99 -33.05 -40.83
C GLN A 22 -8.90 -34.09 -40.17
N ALA A 23 -8.99 -34.08 -38.82
CA ALA A 23 -10.00 -34.84 -38.12
C ALA A 23 -11.25 -33.95 -37.92
N GLY A 24 -12.35 -34.28 -38.63
CA GLY A 24 -13.61 -33.54 -38.60
C GLY A 24 -14.12 -33.27 -37.20
N GLY A 25 -13.90 -32.06 -36.74
CA GLY A 25 -14.53 -31.51 -35.57
C GLY A 25 -15.76 -30.71 -35.98
N GLU A 26 -16.89 -30.97 -35.39
CA GLU A 26 -18.07 -30.13 -35.42
C GLU A 26 -17.65 -28.64 -35.37
N VAL A 27 -18.08 -27.88 -36.39
CA VAL A 27 -17.96 -26.44 -36.41
C VAL A 27 -18.82 -25.92 -35.26
N LYS A 28 -18.23 -25.74 -34.07
CA LYS A 28 -18.88 -24.95 -33.02
C LYS A 28 -19.24 -23.62 -33.67
N PRO A 29 -20.53 -23.20 -33.62
CA PRO A 29 -20.93 -21.91 -34.15
C PRO A 29 -19.99 -20.85 -33.52
N ARG A 30 -19.28 -20.04 -34.35
CA ARG A 30 -18.53 -18.91 -33.87
C ARG A 30 -19.47 -18.11 -32.97
N PRO A 31 -19.04 -17.73 -31.74
CA PRO A 31 -19.89 -16.87 -30.92
C PRO A 31 -20.29 -15.66 -31.75
N PRO A 32 -21.52 -15.15 -31.63
CA PRO A 32 -21.95 -14.01 -32.40
C PRO A 32 -20.94 -12.89 -32.22
N LEU A 33 -20.51 -12.28 -33.34
CA LEU A 33 -19.52 -11.19 -33.36
C LEU A 33 -19.92 -10.02 -32.45
N CYS A 34 -21.22 -9.88 -32.16
CA CYS A 34 -21.80 -8.82 -31.34
C CYS A 34 -22.78 -9.39 -30.32
N GLN A 35 -22.74 -8.89 -29.12
CA GLN A 35 -23.77 -9.09 -28.10
C GLN A 35 -24.90 -8.07 -28.35
N GLN A 36 -26.13 -8.53 -28.57
CA GLN A 36 -27.27 -7.68 -28.92
C GLN A 36 -28.38 -7.76 -27.89
N SER A 37 -28.91 -6.60 -27.52
CA SER A 37 -30.19 -6.41 -26.84
C SER A 37 -31.03 -5.38 -27.61
N PRO A 38 -32.32 -5.20 -27.32
CA PRO A 38 -33.17 -4.30 -28.11
C PRO A 38 -32.66 -2.85 -28.18
N THR A 39 -31.98 -2.36 -27.14
CA THR A 39 -31.47 -0.99 -27.04
C THR A 39 -29.95 -0.87 -26.94
N LYS A 40 -29.23 -1.98 -26.71
CA LYS A 40 -27.78 -1.98 -26.56
C LYS A 40 -27.14 -3.06 -27.40
N VAL A 41 -26.13 -2.68 -28.22
CA VAL A 41 -25.31 -3.59 -29.02
C VAL A 41 -23.85 -3.36 -28.68
N SER A 42 -23.12 -4.42 -28.39
CA SER A 42 -21.68 -4.40 -28.14
C SER A 42 -20.98 -5.35 -29.11
N CYS A 43 -20.14 -4.80 -29.97
CA CYS A 43 -19.25 -5.51 -30.90
C CYS A 43 -17.79 -5.21 -30.58
N ARG A 44 -17.42 -5.14 -29.31
CA ARG A 44 -16.05 -4.85 -28.87
C ARG A 44 -15.07 -5.92 -29.36
N ALA A 45 -13.93 -5.48 -29.91
CA ALA A 45 -12.84 -6.35 -30.37
C ALA A 45 -13.29 -7.46 -31.36
N ALA A 46 -14.30 -7.16 -32.20
CA ALA A 46 -14.86 -8.09 -33.15
C ALA A 46 -14.12 -8.14 -34.52
N GLY A 47 -13.03 -7.35 -34.67
CA GLY A 47 -12.24 -7.27 -35.91
C GLY A 47 -12.96 -6.55 -37.06
N LEU A 48 -13.92 -5.69 -36.77
CA LEU A 48 -14.76 -5.03 -37.76
C LEU A 48 -14.00 -3.97 -38.56
N HIS A 49 -14.13 -3.98 -39.87
CA HIS A 49 -13.63 -2.95 -40.80
C HIS A 49 -14.73 -1.98 -41.26
N SER A 50 -16.01 -2.31 -41.02
CA SER A 50 -17.20 -1.51 -41.34
C SER A 50 -18.24 -1.69 -40.23
N PHE A 51 -19.24 -0.80 -40.23
CA PHE A 51 -20.40 -0.95 -39.32
C PHE A 51 -21.15 -2.25 -39.61
N PRO A 52 -21.69 -2.94 -38.59
CA PRO A 52 -22.55 -4.08 -38.77
C PRO A 52 -23.84 -3.68 -39.52
N GLU A 53 -24.26 -4.50 -40.49
CA GLU A 53 -25.45 -4.21 -41.31
C GLU A 53 -26.75 -4.53 -40.53
N ASP A 54 -26.72 -5.53 -39.63
CA ASP A 54 -27.87 -6.06 -38.91
C ASP A 54 -28.02 -5.44 -37.50
N LEU A 55 -28.14 -4.10 -37.42
CA LEU A 55 -28.37 -3.41 -36.16
C LEU A 55 -29.87 -3.21 -35.90
N PRO A 56 -30.38 -3.44 -34.67
CA PRO A 56 -31.76 -3.14 -34.33
C PRO A 56 -32.10 -1.66 -34.52
N ARG A 57 -33.24 -1.34 -35.11
CA ARG A 57 -33.65 0.06 -35.35
C ARG A 57 -33.83 0.89 -34.10
N GLY A 58 -34.06 0.25 -32.93
CA GLY A 58 -34.24 0.92 -31.63
C GLY A 58 -32.97 1.01 -30.79
N VAL A 59 -31.79 0.79 -31.38
CA VAL A 59 -30.52 0.85 -30.65
C VAL A 59 -30.24 2.26 -30.15
N LYS A 60 -29.98 2.38 -28.83
CA LYS A 60 -29.59 3.62 -28.15
C LYS A 60 -28.11 3.64 -27.77
N HIS A 61 -27.53 2.47 -27.49
CA HIS A 61 -26.14 2.34 -27.12
C HIS A 61 -25.43 1.38 -28.08
N LEU A 62 -24.42 1.89 -28.79
CA LEU A 62 -23.62 1.12 -29.73
C LEU A 62 -22.14 1.19 -29.35
N GLU A 63 -21.58 0.05 -28.97
CA GLU A 63 -20.16 -0.10 -28.65
C GLU A 63 -19.45 -0.84 -29.79
N LEU A 64 -18.53 -0.14 -30.47
CA LEU A 64 -17.69 -0.63 -31.55
C LEU A 64 -16.20 -0.45 -31.23
N SER A 65 -15.85 -0.36 -29.95
CA SER A 65 -14.48 -0.13 -29.52
C SER A 65 -13.55 -1.31 -29.87
N HIS A 66 -12.26 -1.01 -29.99
CA HIS A 66 -11.20 -2.00 -30.31
C HIS A 66 -11.45 -2.75 -31.63
N ASN A 67 -11.82 -2.05 -32.71
CA ASN A 67 -12.00 -2.60 -34.04
C ASN A 67 -11.04 -1.95 -35.06
N LEU A 68 -11.28 -2.10 -36.35
CA LEU A 68 -10.40 -1.68 -37.41
C LEU A 68 -11.08 -0.65 -38.35
N LEU A 69 -12.04 0.11 -37.83
CA LEU A 69 -12.79 1.12 -38.58
C LEU A 69 -11.86 2.28 -38.98
N GLN A 70 -11.86 2.69 -40.27
CA GLN A 70 -11.01 3.77 -40.77
C GLN A 70 -11.79 5.06 -41.06
N ASN A 71 -13.02 4.93 -41.56
CA ASN A 71 -13.83 6.06 -41.94
C ASN A 71 -15.28 5.90 -41.49
N LEU A 72 -15.86 7.00 -41.00
CA LEU A 72 -17.28 7.14 -40.73
C LEU A 72 -17.96 7.91 -41.84
N SER A 73 -18.60 7.20 -42.78
CA SER A 73 -19.28 7.80 -43.91
C SER A 73 -20.76 7.48 -43.92
N GLU A 74 -21.56 8.36 -44.54
CA GLU A 74 -23.00 8.23 -44.66
C GLU A 74 -23.43 6.89 -45.32
N SER A 75 -22.74 6.47 -46.37
CA SER A 75 -23.06 5.25 -47.13
C SER A 75 -22.86 3.97 -46.33
N ARG A 76 -22.11 4.03 -45.22
CA ARG A 76 -21.80 2.85 -44.40
C ARG A 76 -22.50 2.87 -43.04
N LEU A 77 -23.24 3.95 -42.73
CA LEU A 77 -23.95 4.08 -41.48
C LEU A 77 -25.41 3.61 -41.67
N PRO A 78 -25.90 2.60 -40.93
CA PRO A 78 -27.31 2.22 -40.93
C PRO A 78 -28.17 3.35 -40.34
N ALA A 79 -29.50 3.28 -40.50
CA ALA A 79 -30.43 4.27 -39.96
C ALA A 79 -30.53 4.13 -38.43
N LEU A 80 -29.70 4.86 -37.67
CA LEU A 80 -29.60 4.83 -36.20
C LEU A 80 -30.19 6.11 -35.56
N GLY A 81 -31.38 6.51 -35.98
CA GLY A 81 -32.00 7.77 -35.56
C GLY A 81 -32.32 7.87 -34.03
N GLN A 82 -32.25 6.79 -33.27
CA GLN A 82 -32.44 6.78 -31.83
C GLN A 82 -31.16 6.58 -31.03
N LEU A 83 -30.00 6.59 -31.70
CA LEU A 83 -28.73 6.37 -31.05
C LEU A 83 -28.38 7.55 -30.14
N GLU A 84 -28.18 7.26 -28.86
CA GLU A 84 -27.81 8.21 -27.81
C GLU A 84 -26.33 8.16 -27.47
N HIS A 85 -25.73 6.96 -27.51
CA HIS A 85 -24.32 6.73 -27.14
C HIS A 85 -23.60 5.89 -28.21
N LEU A 86 -22.49 6.41 -28.72
CA LEU A 86 -21.63 5.74 -29.70
C LEU A 86 -20.18 5.67 -29.21
N ASP A 87 -19.70 4.45 -28.99
CA ASP A 87 -18.30 4.19 -28.61
C ASP A 87 -17.53 3.63 -29.81
N LEU A 88 -16.58 4.42 -30.31
CA LEU A 88 -15.67 4.12 -31.41
C LEU A 88 -14.20 4.14 -30.98
N ARG A 89 -13.92 4.07 -29.69
CA ARG A 89 -12.55 4.12 -29.14
C ARG A 89 -11.69 2.98 -29.64
N SER A 90 -10.38 3.25 -29.73
CA SER A 90 -9.38 2.26 -30.16
C SER A 90 -9.72 1.65 -31.53
N ASN A 91 -9.95 2.50 -32.50
CA ASN A 91 -10.12 2.15 -33.91
C ASN A 91 -8.98 2.76 -34.74
N ARG A 92 -9.16 2.88 -36.03
CA ARG A 92 -8.21 3.51 -36.98
C ARG A 92 -8.85 4.68 -37.76
N LEU A 93 -9.76 5.40 -37.07
CA LEU A 93 -10.53 6.46 -37.69
C LEU A 93 -9.63 7.63 -38.12
N VAL A 94 -9.67 7.97 -39.36
CA VAL A 94 -8.98 9.11 -40.00
C VAL A 94 -9.99 10.19 -40.41
N ALA A 95 -11.13 9.77 -40.97
CA ALA A 95 -12.11 10.68 -41.54
C ALA A 95 -13.53 10.39 -41.01
N ILE A 96 -14.23 11.48 -40.67
CA ILE A 96 -15.63 11.49 -40.29
C ILE A 96 -16.39 12.46 -41.17
N SER A 97 -17.45 12.00 -41.84
CA SER A 97 -18.23 12.88 -42.72
C SER A 97 -19.37 13.58 -41.96
N GLY A 98 -19.62 14.85 -42.25
CA GLY A 98 -20.72 15.63 -41.70
C GLY A 98 -22.10 14.99 -41.91
N PRO A 99 -22.43 14.53 -43.13
CA PRO A 99 -23.68 13.82 -43.38
C PRO A 99 -23.86 12.56 -42.54
N ALA A 100 -22.76 11.84 -42.19
CA ALA A 100 -22.88 10.69 -41.29
C ALA A 100 -23.30 11.08 -39.88
N LEU A 101 -22.71 12.12 -39.29
CA LEU A 101 -23.08 12.63 -37.96
C LEU A 101 -24.48 13.26 -37.96
N ALA A 102 -24.90 13.92 -39.04
CA ALA A 102 -26.24 14.50 -39.18
C ALA A 102 -27.37 13.43 -39.14
N ARG A 103 -27.04 12.15 -39.39
CA ARG A 103 -27.98 11.03 -39.24
C ARG A 103 -28.20 10.56 -37.82
N LEU A 104 -27.47 11.12 -36.87
CA LEU A 104 -27.50 10.74 -35.44
C LEU A 104 -28.05 11.91 -34.59
N PRO A 105 -29.32 12.33 -34.79
CA PRO A 105 -29.84 13.57 -34.18
C PRO A 105 -30.04 13.47 -32.67
N GLN A 106 -30.10 12.25 -32.10
CA GLN A 106 -30.25 11.99 -30.66
C GLN A 106 -28.92 11.68 -29.98
N LEU A 107 -27.78 11.85 -30.67
CA LEU A 107 -26.48 11.50 -30.09
C LEU A 107 -26.09 12.50 -29.02
N HIS A 108 -25.95 12.03 -27.77
CA HIS A 108 -25.52 12.79 -26.60
C HIS A 108 -24.08 12.46 -26.18
N SER A 109 -23.59 11.24 -26.48
CA SER A 109 -22.24 10.80 -26.10
C SER A 109 -21.54 10.17 -27.28
N LEU A 110 -20.35 10.73 -27.63
CA LEU A 110 -19.50 10.25 -28.71
C LEU A 110 -18.08 10.02 -28.18
N LEU A 111 -17.65 8.77 -28.15
CA LEU A 111 -16.33 8.37 -27.67
C LEU A 111 -15.47 7.96 -28.85
N LEU A 112 -14.43 8.77 -29.14
CA LEU A 112 -13.51 8.64 -30.29
C LEU A 112 -12.06 8.46 -29.86
N GLY A 113 -11.79 8.20 -28.58
CA GLY A 113 -10.43 8.07 -28.06
C GLY A 113 -9.61 7.01 -28.78
N SER A 114 -8.30 7.22 -28.85
CA SER A 114 -7.33 6.32 -29.51
C SER A 114 -7.66 6.04 -30.97
N ASN A 115 -7.71 7.10 -31.78
CA ASN A 115 -7.89 7.10 -33.23
C ASN A 115 -6.82 7.99 -33.91
N SER A 116 -7.04 8.43 -35.16
CA SER A 116 -6.06 9.21 -35.94
C SER A 116 -6.70 10.44 -36.57
N LEU A 117 -7.55 11.16 -35.86
CA LEU A 117 -8.37 12.25 -36.41
C LEU A 117 -7.56 13.49 -36.86
N HIS A 118 -6.31 13.63 -36.36
CA HIS A 118 -5.41 14.72 -36.74
C HIS A 118 -5.07 14.71 -38.25
N HIS A 119 -5.05 13.55 -38.91
CA HIS A 119 -4.67 13.47 -40.33
C HIS A 119 -5.62 14.22 -41.24
N ASN A 120 -6.92 14.28 -40.94
CA ASN A 120 -7.93 14.98 -41.73
C ASN A 120 -8.74 15.98 -40.87
N TYR A 121 -8.02 16.73 -40.01
CA TYR A 121 -8.67 17.52 -38.95
C TYR A 121 -9.65 18.57 -39.49
N ARG A 122 -9.36 19.20 -40.66
CA ARG A 122 -10.21 20.26 -41.22
C ARG A 122 -11.60 19.76 -41.60
N ASP A 123 -11.66 18.63 -42.32
CA ASP A 123 -12.95 18.03 -42.71
C ASP A 123 -13.66 17.43 -41.50
N ASN A 124 -12.89 16.79 -40.59
CA ASN A 124 -13.44 16.28 -39.34
C ASN A 124 -14.06 17.42 -38.51
N ALA A 125 -13.39 18.56 -38.34
CA ALA A 125 -13.89 19.71 -37.62
C ALA A 125 -15.20 20.27 -38.20
N VAL A 126 -15.28 20.35 -39.53
CA VAL A 126 -16.51 20.74 -40.24
C VAL A 126 -17.62 19.73 -39.96
N ALA A 127 -17.31 18.43 -39.93
CA ALA A 127 -18.28 17.37 -39.65
C ALA A 127 -18.89 17.49 -38.23
N PHE A 128 -18.11 17.91 -37.25
CA PHE A 128 -18.58 18.09 -35.84
C PHE A 128 -19.62 19.20 -35.70
N SER A 129 -19.72 20.15 -36.65
CA SER A 129 -20.77 21.15 -36.63
C SER A 129 -22.20 20.58 -36.70
N ALA A 130 -22.35 19.32 -37.10
CA ALA A 130 -23.61 18.59 -37.10
C ALA A 130 -24.03 18.10 -35.72
N LEU A 131 -23.12 18.05 -34.72
CA LEU A 131 -23.34 17.50 -33.37
C LEU A 131 -23.93 18.53 -32.39
N ARG A 132 -25.15 19.03 -32.66
CA ARG A 132 -25.76 20.14 -31.89
C ARG A 132 -26.17 19.72 -30.46
N GLY A 133 -26.46 18.44 -30.23
CA GLY A 133 -26.95 17.89 -28.95
C GLY A 133 -25.91 17.13 -28.13
N ILE A 134 -24.64 17.14 -28.56
CA ILE A 134 -23.59 16.36 -27.86
C ILE A 134 -23.29 16.95 -26.49
N GLU A 135 -23.32 16.10 -25.45
CA GLU A 135 -23.00 16.47 -24.08
C GLU A 135 -21.66 15.89 -23.64
N VAL A 136 -21.26 14.71 -24.13
CA VAL A 136 -20.01 14.03 -23.79
C VAL A 136 -19.22 13.73 -25.05
N LEU A 137 -17.97 14.22 -25.10
CA LEU A 137 -17.07 14.03 -26.23
C LEU A 137 -15.69 13.57 -25.72
N ASP A 138 -15.27 12.40 -26.17
CA ASP A 138 -13.92 11.87 -25.92
C ASP A 138 -13.09 11.91 -27.23
N LEU A 139 -12.05 12.73 -27.23
CA LEU A 139 -11.06 12.88 -28.30
C LEU A 139 -9.65 12.49 -27.84
N SER A 140 -9.52 11.72 -26.77
CA SER A 140 -8.22 11.27 -26.23
C SER A 140 -7.39 10.54 -27.30
N ASP A 141 -6.05 10.62 -27.19
CA ASP A 141 -5.11 9.88 -28.03
C ASP A 141 -5.41 9.98 -29.56
N ASN A 142 -5.70 11.18 -30.06
CA ASN A 142 -5.98 11.42 -31.48
C ASN A 142 -4.88 12.17 -32.21
N GLY A 143 -3.76 12.51 -31.53
CA GLY A 143 -2.64 13.25 -32.08
C GLY A 143 -2.97 14.72 -32.37
N LEU A 144 -4.01 15.29 -31.76
CA LEU A 144 -4.46 16.65 -31.99
C LEU A 144 -3.46 17.66 -31.42
N GLU A 145 -3.24 18.74 -32.18
CA GLU A 145 -2.46 19.91 -31.76
C GLU A 145 -3.37 21.05 -31.32
N SER A 146 -2.83 22.03 -30.59
CA SER A 146 -3.59 23.15 -30.02
C SER A 146 -4.46 23.89 -31.02
N HIS A 147 -3.93 24.16 -32.24
CA HIS A 147 -4.65 24.86 -33.31
C HIS A 147 -5.83 24.06 -33.91
N MET A 148 -5.84 22.73 -33.69
CA MET A 148 -6.91 21.86 -34.24
C MET A 148 -8.13 21.82 -33.34
N VAL A 149 -7.95 21.91 -32.01
CA VAL A 149 -9.02 21.71 -30.99
C VAL A 149 -10.14 22.71 -31.18
N GLY A 150 -9.82 24.00 -31.35
CA GLY A 150 -10.83 25.04 -31.55
C GLY A 150 -11.76 24.77 -32.75
N GLY A 151 -11.27 24.10 -33.79
CA GLY A 151 -12.08 23.69 -34.95
C GLY A 151 -13.12 22.62 -34.57
N PHE A 152 -12.76 21.65 -33.74
CA PHE A 152 -13.69 20.62 -33.30
C PHE A 152 -14.77 21.17 -32.34
N LEU A 153 -14.44 22.17 -31.53
CA LEU A 153 -15.32 22.73 -30.50
C LEU A 153 -16.20 23.89 -30.94
N GLY A 154 -15.95 24.43 -32.13
CA GLY A 154 -16.50 25.73 -32.60
C GLY A 154 -18.03 25.89 -32.53
N SER A 155 -18.81 24.82 -32.38
CA SER A 155 -20.28 24.86 -32.40
C SER A 155 -20.95 23.89 -31.38
N LEU A 156 -20.23 23.42 -30.37
CA LEU A 156 -20.71 22.38 -29.43
C LEU A 156 -21.29 23.02 -28.15
N ALA A 157 -22.31 23.87 -28.31
CA ALA A 157 -22.87 24.66 -27.21
C ALA A 157 -23.54 23.83 -26.09
N ALA A 158 -23.88 22.55 -26.32
CA ALA A 158 -24.46 21.66 -25.33
C ALA A 158 -23.40 20.83 -24.57
N LEU A 159 -22.13 20.90 -24.98
CA LEU A 159 -21.04 20.04 -24.44
C LEU A 159 -20.80 20.33 -22.96
N ARG A 160 -20.79 19.27 -22.15
CA ARG A 160 -20.58 19.29 -20.70
C ARG A 160 -19.29 18.60 -20.29
N VAL A 161 -18.92 17.52 -20.97
CA VAL A 161 -17.75 16.71 -20.66
C VAL A 161 -16.88 16.58 -21.90
N LEU A 162 -15.62 17.01 -21.78
CA LEU A 162 -14.63 16.94 -22.84
C LEU A 162 -13.35 16.27 -22.36
N HIS A 163 -12.96 15.16 -23.01
CA HIS A 163 -11.72 14.47 -22.76
C HIS A 163 -10.77 14.64 -23.94
N LEU A 164 -9.57 15.18 -23.66
CA LEU A 164 -8.49 15.43 -24.61
C LEU A 164 -7.13 14.85 -24.17
N PRO A 165 -7.06 13.90 -23.19
CA PRO A 165 -5.76 13.40 -22.77
C PRO A 165 -5.01 12.68 -23.90
N GLY A 166 -3.67 12.60 -23.77
CA GLY A 166 -2.83 11.85 -24.70
C GLY A 166 -2.70 12.49 -26.08
N ASN A 167 -3.00 13.78 -26.23
CA ASN A 167 -2.84 14.51 -27.49
C ASN A 167 -1.49 15.27 -27.54
N ARG A 168 -1.33 16.21 -28.47
CA ARG A 168 -0.10 16.99 -28.69
C ARG A 168 -0.32 18.48 -28.44
N LEU A 169 -1.16 18.81 -27.46
CA LEU A 169 -1.43 20.20 -27.11
C LEU A 169 -0.20 20.81 -26.46
N SER A 170 0.33 21.91 -26.98
CA SER A 170 1.52 22.60 -26.44
C SER A 170 1.17 23.89 -25.71
N GLN A 171 0.02 24.48 -26.01
CA GLN A 171 -0.50 25.70 -25.39
C GLN A 171 -2.03 25.73 -25.50
N LEU A 172 -2.67 26.51 -24.65
CA LEU A 172 -4.09 26.79 -24.73
C LEU A 172 -4.28 28.26 -25.20
N PRO A 173 -4.58 28.51 -26.49
CA PRO A 173 -4.76 29.87 -26.98
C PRO A 173 -6.06 30.49 -26.49
N ALA A 174 -6.10 31.83 -26.47
CA ALA A 174 -7.29 32.60 -26.09
C ALA A 174 -8.52 32.16 -26.88
N GLY A 175 -9.64 31.95 -26.20
CA GLY A 175 -10.93 31.62 -26.83
C GLY A 175 -11.05 30.21 -27.40
N ILE A 176 -10.12 29.29 -27.16
CA ILE A 176 -10.14 27.90 -27.69
C ILE A 176 -11.45 27.17 -27.32
N PHE A 177 -12.09 27.49 -26.20
CA PHE A 177 -13.32 26.86 -25.70
C PHE A 177 -14.57 27.74 -25.88
N GLN A 178 -14.53 28.85 -26.64
CA GLN A 178 -15.67 29.75 -26.84
C GLN A 178 -16.92 29.07 -27.39
N GLY A 179 -16.74 28.01 -28.22
CA GLY A 179 -17.84 27.24 -28.78
C GLY A 179 -18.56 26.30 -27.81
N SER A 180 -18.01 26.11 -26.60
CA SER A 180 -18.50 25.13 -25.62
C SER A 180 -18.64 25.74 -24.21
N PRO A 181 -19.45 26.78 -24.01
CA PRO A 181 -19.50 27.54 -22.74
C PRO A 181 -20.13 26.78 -21.55
N ARG A 182 -20.76 25.62 -21.80
CA ARG A 182 -21.42 24.79 -20.76
C ARG A 182 -20.55 23.64 -20.26
N LEU A 183 -19.25 23.63 -20.60
CA LEU A 183 -18.34 22.63 -20.08
C LEU A 183 -18.30 22.67 -18.56
N ARG A 184 -18.44 21.46 -17.97
CA ARG A 184 -18.36 21.19 -16.52
C ARG A 184 -17.14 20.36 -16.17
N GLU A 185 -16.72 19.50 -17.07
CA GLU A 185 -15.56 18.64 -16.92
C GLU A 185 -14.68 18.75 -18.15
N LEU A 186 -13.40 19.08 -17.94
CA LEU A 186 -12.39 19.23 -18.98
C LEU A 186 -11.13 18.49 -18.55
N ASP A 187 -10.82 17.43 -19.28
CA ASP A 187 -9.58 16.66 -19.10
C ASP A 187 -8.59 16.96 -20.24
N LEU A 188 -7.49 17.61 -19.89
CA LEU A 188 -6.36 17.97 -20.75
C LEU A 188 -5.08 17.25 -20.32
N SER A 189 -5.19 16.20 -19.52
CA SER A 189 -4.03 15.48 -18.98
C SER A 189 -3.21 14.81 -20.07
N ASN A 190 -1.94 14.50 -19.73
CA ASN A 190 -1.03 13.79 -20.63
C ASN A 190 -0.91 14.47 -22.02
N ASN A 191 -0.58 15.75 -21.99
CA ASN A 191 -0.29 16.58 -23.15
C ASN A 191 1.10 17.24 -22.99
N TYR A 192 1.42 18.26 -23.77
CA TYR A 192 2.68 19.03 -23.71
C TYR A 192 2.44 20.51 -23.37
N ILE A 193 1.36 20.82 -22.65
CA ILE A 193 0.94 22.20 -22.38
C ILE A 193 1.99 22.87 -21.49
N MET A 194 2.60 23.93 -22.04
CA MET A 194 3.58 24.77 -21.34
C MET A 194 3.00 26.10 -20.91
N ASP A 195 1.95 26.57 -21.61
CA ASP A 195 1.37 27.87 -21.39
C ASP A 195 -0.16 27.88 -21.60
N ILE A 196 -0.84 28.72 -20.82
CA ILE A 196 -2.29 28.98 -20.90
C ILE A 196 -2.46 30.49 -21.13
N GLU A 197 -2.84 30.88 -22.35
CA GLU A 197 -3.03 32.29 -22.67
C GLU A 197 -4.19 32.90 -21.87
N GLU A 198 -4.08 34.17 -21.55
CA GLU A 198 -5.15 34.94 -20.93
C GLU A 198 -6.42 34.88 -21.82
N GLY A 199 -7.57 34.59 -21.21
CA GLY A 199 -8.84 34.40 -21.96
C GLY A 199 -9.05 32.98 -22.50
N ALA A 200 -8.12 32.02 -22.32
CA ALA A 200 -8.29 30.64 -22.77
C ALA A 200 -9.46 29.91 -22.06
N LEU A 201 -9.60 30.13 -20.76
CA LEU A 201 -10.58 29.44 -19.90
C LEU A 201 -11.76 30.31 -19.48
N GLU A 202 -11.76 31.59 -19.76
CA GLU A 202 -12.77 32.58 -19.30
C GLU A 202 -14.20 32.28 -19.79
N ALA A 203 -14.36 31.64 -20.95
CA ALA A 203 -15.66 31.23 -21.46
C ALA A 203 -16.32 30.13 -20.63
N LEU A 204 -15.56 29.40 -19.80
CA LEU A 204 -15.99 28.19 -19.11
C LEU A 204 -16.60 28.50 -17.73
N ARG A 205 -17.73 29.20 -17.71
CA ARG A 205 -18.36 29.67 -16.45
C ARG A 205 -18.99 28.56 -15.59
N GLU A 206 -19.27 27.40 -16.16
CA GLU A 206 -19.84 26.24 -15.45
C GLU A 206 -18.78 25.17 -15.10
N LEU A 207 -17.49 25.39 -15.43
CA LEU A 207 -16.44 24.40 -15.23
C LEU A 207 -16.26 24.09 -13.75
N ALA A 208 -16.48 22.82 -13.41
CA ALA A 208 -16.35 22.31 -12.04
C ALA A 208 -15.10 21.42 -11.87
N VAL A 209 -14.70 20.69 -12.90
CA VAL A 209 -13.56 19.76 -12.87
C VAL A 209 -12.60 20.07 -14.00
N LEU A 210 -11.33 20.34 -13.65
CA LEU A 210 -10.26 20.59 -14.62
C LEU A 210 -9.06 19.71 -14.26
N SER A 211 -8.64 18.89 -15.23
CA SER A 211 -7.38 18.14 -15.15
C SER A 211 -6.38 18.67 -16.20
N LEU A 212 -5.23 19.10 -15.70
CA LEU A 212 -4.04 19.49 -16.48
C LEU A 212 -2.84 18.63 -16.06
N ALA A 213 -3.08 17.45 -15.47
CA ALA A 213 -2.02 16.56 -15.00
C ALA A 213 -1.14 16.06 -16.16
N LEU A 214 0.11 15.72 -15.85
CA LEU A 214 1.06 15.19 -16.86
C LEU A 214 1.23 16.14 -18.06
N ASN A 215 1.53 17.40 -17.77
CA ASN A 215 1.85 18.44 -18.73
C ASN A 215 3.22 19.08 -18.44
N SER A 216 3.53 20.22 -19.02
CA SER A 216 4.82 20.90 -18.89
C SER A 216 4.67 22.35 -18.36
N LEU A 217 3.65 22.62 -17.57
CA LEU A 217 3.41 23.94 -16.97
C LEU A 217 4.52 24.30 -15.96
N HIS A 218 5.11 25.50 -16.07
CA HIS A 218 6.17 25.96 -15.19
C HIS A 218 5.68 26.99 -14.16
N CYS A 219 4.73 27.81 -14.55
CA CYS A 219 4.18 28.86 -13.69
C CYS A 219 2.67 29.02 -13.98
N LEU A 220 1.93 29.22 -12.92
CA LEU A 220 0.50 29.58 -12.97
C LEU A 220 0.27 30.63 -11.89
N SER A 221 0.41 31.93 -12.24
CA SER A 221 0.45 33.03 -11.29
C SER A 221 -0.88 33.73 -11.05
N SER A 222 -1.86 33.56 -11.96
CA SER A 222 -3.16 34.26 -11.90
C SER A 222 -4.29 33.35 -12.31
N PHE A 223 -4.62 32.38 -11.49
CA PHE A 223 -5.71 31.46 -11.76
C PHE A 223 -7.04 32.06 -11.30
N SER A 224 -8.01 32.27 -12.22
CA SER A 224 -9.23 33.06 -11.97
C SER A 224 -10.53 32.27 -11.87
N LEU A 225 -10.50 30.92 -12.09
CA LEU A 225 -11.70 30.07 -12.13
C LEU A 225 -12.27 29.81 -10.72
N ARG A 226 -13.13 30.70 -10.23
CA ARG A 226 -13.70 30.64 -8.86
C ARG A 226 -14.73 29.53 -8.66
N GLN A 227 -15.45 29.14 -9.73
CA GLN A 227 -16.47 28.10 -9.71
C GLN A 227 -15.90 26.68 -9.70
N LEU A 228 -14.58 26.51 -9.92
CA LEU A 228 -13.94 25.22 -9.99
C LEU A 228 -13.99 24.51 -8.63
N GLN A 229 -14.32 23.22 -8.65
CA GLN A 229 -14.39 22.35 -7.47
C GLN A 229 -13.18 21.42 -7.37
N VAL A 230 -12.70 20.91 -8.51
CA VAL A 230 -11.57 20.00 -8.58
C VAL A 230 -10.56 20.52 -9.59
N LEU A 231 -9.32 20.71 -9.14
CA LEU A 231 -8.19 21.09 -9.98
C LEU A 231 -7.05 20.09 -9.80
N ASN A 232 -6.70 19.40 -10.87
CA ASN A 232 -5.55 18.52 -10.90
C ASN A 232 -4.44 19.11 -11.79
N LEU A 233 -3.32 19.48 -11.16
CA LEU A 233 -2.10 20.01 -11.78
C LEU A 233 -0.90 19.09 -11.52
N SER A 234 -1.13 17.86 -11.12
CA SER A 234 -0.06 16.92 -10.77
C SER A 234 0.83 16.60 -11.97
N HIS A 235 2.07 16.19 -11.70
CA HIS A 235 3.04 15.83 -12.75
C HIS A 235 3.25 16.94 -13.79
N ASN A 236 3.56 18.14 -13.29
CA ASN A 236 3.99 19.28 -14.09
C ASN A 236 5.39 19.76 -13.66
N ALA A 237 5.81 20.93 -14.07
CA ALA A 237 7.08 21.54 -13.69
C ALA A 237 6.86 22.84 -12.88
N LEU A 238 5.74 22.97 -12.17
CA LEU A 238 5.35 24.19 -11.48
C LEU A 238 6.34 24.54 -10.35
N GLU A 239 6.95 25.69 -10.48
CA GLU A 239 7.79 26.30 -9.43
C GLU A 239 6.97 27.28 -8.59
N LEU A 240 5.94 27.89 -9.18
CA LEU A 240 5.03 28.82 -8.54
C LEU A 240 3.58 28.51 -8.93
N PHE A 241 2.70 28.58 -7.92
CA PHE A 241 1.25 28.50 -8.09
C PHE A 241 0.60 29.61 -7.27
N GLY A 242 -0.22 30.42 -7.93
CA GLY A 242 -0.93 31.53 -7.31
C GLY A 242 -2.29 31.79 -7.93
N TRP A 243 -3.14 32.49 -7.17
CA TRP A 243 -4.52 32.83 -7.53
C TRP A 243 -4.63 34.33 -7.78
N GLU A 244 -5.58 34.69 -8.63
CA GLU A 244 -5.93 36.09 -8.83
C GLU A 244 -6.64 36.62 -7.57
N GLU A 245 -6.11 37.71 -6.99
CA GLU A 245 -6.76 38.43 -5.91
C GLU A 245 -8.05 39.11 -6.44
N GLY A 246 -9.19 38.81 -5.83
CA GLY A 246 -10.43 39.40 -6.25
C GLY A 246 -11.58 39.17 -5.26
N GLN A 247 -12.72 39.84 -5.47
CA GLN A 247 -13.86 39.71 -4.58
C GLN A 247 -14.68 38.45 -4.82
N GLY A 248 -14.93 37.67 -3.75
CA GLY A 248 -15.81 36.50 -3.73
C GLY A 248 -15.10 35.19 -3.42
N PRO A 249 -15.85 34.18 -3.01
CA PRO A 249 -15.31 32.90 -2.61
C PRO A 249 -14.87 32.04 -3.81
N TYR A 250 -13.88 31.19 -3.60
CA TYR A 250 -13.52 30.08 -4.47
C TYR A 250 -14.21 28.81 -3.99
N LEU A 251 -14.81 28.04 -4.91
CA LEU A 251 -15.54 26.80 -4.60
C LEU A 251 -14.65 25.56 -4.59
N LEU A 252 -13.33 25.73 -4.70
CA LEU A 252 -12.37 24.65 -4.80
C LEU A 252 -12.40 23.76 -3.55
N GLN A 253 -12.57 22.46 -3.77
CA GLN A 253 -12.61 21.42 -2.75
C GLN A 253 -11.38 20.51 -2.80
N VAL A 254 -10.88 20.23 -4.00
CA VAL A 254 -9.74 19.33 -4.24
C VAL A 254 -8.72 20.04 -5.11
N LEU A 255 -7.49 20.13 -4.60
CA LEU A 255 -6.33 20.65 -5.32
C LEU A 255 -5.19 19.64 -5.26
N ASP A 256 -4.79 19.13 -6.42
CA ASP A 256 -3.63 18.26 -6.57
C ASP A 256 -2.50 19.00 -7.29
N LEU A 257 -1.44 19.29 -6.56
CA LEU A 257 -0.18 19.91 -7.02
C LEU A 257 1.00 18.95 -6.87
N SER A 258 0.74 17.66 -6.71
CA SER A 258 1.80 16.66 -6.51
C SER A 258 2.71 16.53 -7.72
N HIS A 259 3.92 16.02 -7.50
CA HIS A 259 4.90 15.83 -8.59
C HIS A 259 5.18 17.10 -9.39
N ASN A 260 5.49 18.19 -8.67
CA ASN A 260 5.88 19.46 -9.22
C ASN A 260 7.24 19.93 -8.67
N ARG A 261 7.59 21.19 -8.77
CA ARG A 261 8.86 21.79 -8.31
C ARG A 261 8.65 22.94 -7.32
N LEU A 262 7.54 22.92 -6.57
CA LEU A 262 7.22 23.96 -5.61
C LEU A 262 8.31 24.04 -4.52
N LEU A 263 8.81 25.23 -4.25
CA LEU A 263 9.85 25.49 -3.24
C LEU A 263 9.29 25.82 -1.87
N SER A 264 8.05 26.34 -1.83
CA SER A 264 7.34 26.74 -0.62
C SER A 264 5.88 26.35 -0.68
N PHE A 265 5.20 26.41 0.46
CA PHE A 265 3.76 26.19 0.54
C PHE A 265 3.03 27.24 -0.35
N PRO A 266 2.07 26.82 -1.22
CA PRO A 266 1.41 27.72 -2.15
C PRO A 266 0.53 28.73 -1.41
N GLN A 267 0.45 29.95 -1.94
CA GLN A 267 -0.48 30.96 -1.44
C GLN A 267 -1.89 30.64 -1.96
N LEU A 268 -2.83 30.43 -1.06
CA LEU A 268 -4.23 30.11 -1.36
C LEU A 268 -5.11 31.30 -0.99
N PRO A 269 -6.22 31.56 -1.74
CA PRO A 269 -7.13 32.66 -1.47
C PRO A 269 -7.80 32.51 -0.11
N ALA A 270 -8.14 33.60 0.57
CA ALA A 270 -8.70 33.59 1.91
C ALA A 270 -10.10 32.96 2.00
N ALA A 271 -10.87 32.99 0.91
CA ALA A 271 -12.24 32.48 0.88
C ALA A 271 -12.33 31.26 -0.04
N HIS A 272 -12.10 30.05 0.50
CA HIS A 272 -12.20 28.80 -0.24
C HIS A 272 -12.81 27.68 0.64
N HIS A 273 -13.23 26.60 -0.03
CA HIS A 273 -13.82 25.42 0.62
C HIS A 273 -12.91 24.19 0.45
N LEU A 274 -11.59 24.40 0.42
CA LEU A 274 -10.62 23.34 0.16
C LEU A 274 -10.65 22.29 1.28
N MET A 275 -10.86 21.04 0.89
CA MET A 275 -10.90 19.88 1.77
C MET A 275 -9.71 18.96 1.59
N HIS A 276 -9.22 18.84 0.35
CA HIS A 276 -8.09 17.95 0.03
C HIS A 276 -7.01 18.75 -0.70
N LEU A 277 -5.80 18.77 -0.13
CA LEU A 277 -4.63 19.41 -0.72
C LEU A 277 -3.49 18.40 -0.79
N ASN A 278 -3.08 18.06 -2.01
CA ASN A 278 -1.94 17.20 -2.28
C ASN A 278 -0.76 18.03 -2.80
N LEU A 279 0.31 18.09 -2.01
CA LEU A 279 1.57 18.76 -2.30
C LEU A 279 2.75 17.78 -2.32
N SER A 280 2.47 16.47 -2.38
CA SER A 280 3.51 15.44 -2.34
C SER A 280 4.44 15.51 -3.56
N HIS A 281 5.65 14.96 -3.41
CA HIS A 281 6.64 14.94 -4.49
C HIS A 281 6.95 16.33 -5.05
N ASN A 282 7.27 17.29 -4.17
CA ASN A 282 7.75 18.61 -4.49
C ASN A 282 9.14 18.87 -3.88
N THR A 283 9.57 20.09 -3.83
CA THR A 283 10.86 20.51 -3.23
C THR A 283 10.66 21.48 -2.07
N ILE A 284 9.51 21.40 -1.40
CA ILE A 284 9.13 22.27 -0.30
C ILE A 284 10.07 22.00 0.88
N SER A 285 10.85 23.01 1.28
CA SER A 285 11.81 22.91 2.37
C SER A 285 11.36 23.63 3.64
N SER A 286 10.38 24.52 3.55
CA SER A 286 9.80 25.25 4.67
C SER A 286 8.32 25.50 4.45
N LEU A 287 7.52 25.46 5.52
CA LEU A 287 6.12 25.88 5.53
C LEU A 287 5.97 27.41 5.71
N ASP A 288 7.06 28.10 6.07
CA ASP A 288 7.08 29.57 6.18
C ASP A 288 7.34 30.21 4.80
N PRO A 289 6.35 30.92 4.23
CA PRO A 289 6.51 31.58 2.93
C PRO A 289 7.57 32.70 2.97
N SER A 290 7.92 33.21 4.15
CA SER A 290 8.92 34.29 4.30
C SER A 290 10.36 33.80 4.32
N SER A 291 10.61 32.50 4.51
CA SER A 291 11.95 31.94 4.70
C SER A 291 12.77 31.83 3.42
N HIS A 292 12.16 31.90 2.25
CA HIS A 292 12.84 31.87 0.96
C HIS A 292 12.77 33.19 0.20
N ARG A 293 13.66 34.12 0.56
CA ARG A 293 14.20 35.10 -0.39
C ARG A 293 15.55 34.57 -0.87
N PRO A 294 15.63 33.75 -1.94
CA PRO A 294 16.92 33.47 -2.54
C PRO A 294 17.39 34.75 -3.20
N ALA A 295 18.46 35.33 -2.65
CA ALA A 295 19.13 36.55 -3.15
C ALA A 295 19.63 36.40 -4.62
N GLN A 296 19.47 35.25 -5.25
CA GLN A 296 19.93 34.96 -6.61
C GLN A 296 18.83 34.87 -7.66
N PHE A 297 17.55 34.76 -7.29
CA PHE A 297 16.42 34.73 -8.25
C PHE A 297 15.78 36.10 -8.52
N VAL A 298 16.28 37.16 -7.89
CA VAL A 298 15.77 38.56 -7.99
C VAL A 298 15.91 39.14 -9.41
N LEU A 299 16.74 38.59 -10.28
CA LEU A 299 17.03 39.20 -11.58
C LEU A 299 16.10 38.83 -12.74
N LEU A 300 15.18 37.87 -12.56
CA LEU A 300 14.24 37.51 -13.62
C LEU A 300 12.76 37.79 -13.29
N TYR A 301 12.42 38.20 -12.06
CA TYR A 301 11.05 38.42 -11.60
C TYR A 301 10.83 39.69 -10.79
N GLU A 302 11.51 40.81 -11.14
CA GLU A 302 11.34 42.11 -10.45
C GLU A 302 9.88 42.65 -10.52
N GLU A 303 9.04 42.16 -11.42
CA GLU A 303 7.60 42.52 -11.48
C GLU A 303 6.70 41.75 -10.49
N MET A 304 7.16 40.64 -9.88
CA MET A 304 6.38 39.87 -8.92
C MET A 304 6.72 40.14 -7.44
N ALA A 305 7.55 41.17 -7.16
CA ALA A 305 8.04 41.49 -5.80
C ALA A 305 7.00 42.16 -4.87
N SER A 306 5.73 42.26 -5.24
CA SER A 306 4.67 42.80 -4.36
C SER A 306 3.83 41.74 -3.64
N PHE A 307 4.22 40.48 -3.69
CA PHE A 307 3.57 39.47 -2.85
C PHE A 307 4.01 39.66 -1.38
N ASN A 308 3.18 40.42 -0.64
CA ASN A 308 3.25 40.43 0.82
C ASN A 308 2.90 39.04 1.33
N ALA A 309 3.92 38.26 1.70
CA ALA A 309 3.78 37.02 2.43
C ALA A 309 3.17 37.33 3.81
N SER A 310 1.86 37.49 3.89
CA SER A 310 1.17 37.60 5.16
C SER A 310 0.93 36.20 5.71
N LEU A 311 1.15 36.00 7.00
CA LEU A 311 0.77 34.81 7.80
C LEU A 311 -0.72 34.40 7.63
N GLY A 312 -1.46 35.04 6.71
CA GLY A 312 -2.89 34.83 6.47
C GLY A 312 -3.27 33.54 5.76
N THR A 313 -2.32 32.83 5.12
CA THR A 313 -2.69 31.67 4.29
C THR A 313 -3.12 30.45 5.09
N ALA A 314 -2.46 30.16 6.21
CA ALA A 314 -2.88 29.07 7.08
C ALA A 314 -4.22 29.34 7.78
N ALA A 315 -4.51 30.59 8.10
CA ALA A 315 -5.79 31.01 8.75
C ALA A 315 -7.00 30.79 7.85
N SER A 316 -6.84 30.63 6.54
CA SER A 316 -7.94 30.39 5.60
C SER A 316 -8.28 28.92 5.38
N LEU A 317 -7.41 27.97 5.79
CA LEU A 317 -7.56 26.54 5.55
C LEU A 317 -8.45 25.80 6.57
N THR A 318 -9.49 26.46 7.09
CA THR A 318 -10.32 25.93 8.18
C THR A 318 -11.09 24.66 7.84
N HIS A 319 -11.38 24.41 6.55
CA HIS A 319 -12.14 23.25 6.07
C HIS A 319 -11.24 22.13 5.55
N LEU A 320 -9.92 22.32 5.56
CA LEU A 320 -8.97 21.33 5.06
C LEU A 320 -9.06 20.06 5.92
N ALA A 321 -9.36 18.94 5.29
CA ALA A 321 -9.54 17.65 5.92
C ALA A 321 -8.29 16.76 5.76
N GLU A 322 -7.68 16.82 4.58
CA GLU A 322 -6.51 16.02 4.23
C GLU A 322 -5.42 16.89 3.62
N LEU A 323 -4.20 16.77 4.15
CA LEU A 323 -3.01 17.43 3.63
C LEU A 323 -1.90 16.43 3.44
N ASP A 324 -1.41 16.32 2.21
CA ASP A 324 -0.26 15.49 1.87
C ASP A 324 0.94 16.36 1.47
N LEU A 325 1.98 16.31 2.31
CA LEU A 325 3.29 16.95 2.15
C LEU A 325 4.41 15.92 1.99
N SER A 326 4.08 14.67 1.70
CA SER A 326 5.08 13.59 1.59
C SER A 326 6.04 13.82 0.42
N TYR A 327 7.23 13.20 0.51
CA TYR A 327 8.25 13.31 -0.53
C TYR A 327 8.62 14.76 -0.85
N ASN A 328 8.94 15.54 0.19
CA ASN A 328 9.45 16.90 0.11
C ASN A 328 10.81 17.03 0.82
N CYS A 329 11.25 18.24 1.12
CA CYS A 329 12.57 18.52 1.74
C CYS A 329 12.42 19.17 3.13
N LEU A 330 11.30 19.00 3.82
CA LEU A 330 11.04 19.60 5.12
C LEU A 330 12.03 19.08 6.17
N GLN A 331 12.71 19.98 6.88
CA GLN A 331 13.63 19.66 7.98
C GLN A 331 13.00 19.82 9.36
N LEU A 332 12.02 20.73 9.47
CA LEU A 332 11.28 21.04 10.68
C LEU A 332 9.77 20.95 10.40
N LEU A 333 9.01 20.48 11.38
CA LEU A 333 7.55 20.46 11.33
C LEU A 333 7.00 21.36 12.45
N PRO A 334 6.61 22.61 12.15
CA PRO A 334 6.02 23.52 13.11
C PRO A 334 4.53 23.22 13.31
N LEU A 335 4.11 22.63 14.43
CA LEU A 335 2.72 22.23 14.64
C LEU A 335 1.75 23.42 14.71
N LEU A 336 2.19 24.59 15.17
CA LEU A 336 1.34 25.81 15.16
C LEU A 336 0.90 26.27 13.75
N PHE A 337 1.60 25.86 12.70
CA PHE A 337 1.15 26.11 11.33
C PHE A 337 -0.22 25.53 11.05
N PHE A 338 -0.54 24.37 11.63
CA PHE A 338 -1.79 23.65 11.43
C PHE A 338 -2.94 24.09 12.37
N ARG A 339 -2.66 25.03 13.30
CA ARG A 339 -3.63 25.46 14.34
C ARG A 339 -4.97 25.93 13.78
N ALA A 340 -4.95 26.65 12.66
CA ALA A 340 -6.17 27.17 12.04
C ALA A 340 -6.97 26.09 11.24
N MET A 341 -6.39 24.91 11.01
CA MET A 341 -6.98 23.85 10.22
C MET A 341 -7.83 22.92 11.11
N HIS A 342 -8.94 23.44 11.60
CA HIS A 342 -9.78 22.74 12.59
C HIS A 342 -10.41 21.44 12.08
N SER A 343 -10.50 21.25 10.76
CA SER A 343 -11.05 20.07 10.12
C SER A 343 -9.99 19.06 9.69
N LEU A 344 -8.69 19.34 9.92
CA LEU A 344 -7.60 18.50 9.47
C LEU A 344 -7.55 17.20 10.29
N PHE A 345 -7.90 16.09 9.68
CA PHE A 345 -7.87 14.78 10.32
C PHE A 345 -6.78 13.84 9.77
N THR A 346 -6.32 14.05 8.52
CA THR A 346 -5.19 13.31 7.94
C THR A 346 -4.06 14.25 7.54
N LEU A 347 -2.87 14.01 8.09
CA LEU A 347 -1.65 14.74 7.75
C LEU A 347 -0.55 13.76 7.37
N SER A 348 -0.07 13.80 6.13
CA SER A 348 1.10 13.05 5.68
C SER A 348 2.29 13.98 5.47
N VAL A 349 3.40 13.68 6.15
CA VAL A 349 4.70 14.35 6.00
C VAL A 349 5.79 13.27 5.81
N ALA A 350 5.41 12.13 5.24
CA ALA A 350 6.30 11.01 5.03
C ALA A 350 7.40 11.33 4.02
N MET A 351 8.51 10.61 4.12
CA MET A 351 9.61 10.72 3.15
C MET A 351 10.13 12.15 2.97
N ASN A 352 10.34 12.83 4.09
CA ASN A 352 10.98 14.14 4.19
C ASN A 352 12.35 14.05 4.89
N CYS A 353 12.89 15.16 5.30
CA CYS A 353 14.18 15.24 6.02
C CYS A 353 13.99 15.72 7.47
N LEU A 354 12.81 15.44 8.07
CA LEU A 354 12.47 15.92 9.41
C LEU A 354 13.44 15.35 10.44
N GLN A 355 14.09 16.24 11.18
CA GLN A 355 14.94 15.90 12.33
C GLN A 355 14.20 16.19 13.64
N ASP A 356 13.46 17.31 13.67
CA ASP A 356 12.77 17.80 14.84
C ASP A 356 11.34 18.23 14.53
N ILE A 357 10.48 18.14 15.54
CA ILE A 357 9.12 18.66 15.54
C ILE A 357 9.06 19.80 16.55
N THR A 358 8.67 20.98 16.09
CA THR A 358 8.64 22.20 16.90
C THR A 358 7.23 22.74 17.05
N MET A 359 7.00 23.57 18.06
CA MET A 359 5.72 24.29 18.18
C MET A 359 5.67 25.48 17.24
N GLU A 360 6.72 26.28 17.17
CA GLU A 360 6.77 27.56 16.44
C GLU A 360 7.40 27.45 15.05
N LEU A 361 6.98 28.31 14.13
CA LEU A 361 7.52 28.44 12.76
C LEU A 361 8.96 28.94 12.72
N LEU A 362 9.39 29.71 13.70
CA LEU A 362 10.73 30.27 13.81
C LEU A 362 11.33 29.89 15.15
N ALA A 363 12.43 29.15 15.15
CA ALA A 363 13.34 29.19 16.28
C ALA A 363 13.86 30.65 16.34
N ARG A 364 13.40 31.45 17.30
CA ARG A 364 13.90 32.79 17.53
C ARG A 364 15.42 32.71 17.74
N ASP A 365 16.18 33.25 16.80
CA ASP A 365 17.59 33.51 17.01
C ASP A 365 17.77 34.34 18.27
N GLY A 366 18.38 33.76 19.29
CA GLY A 366 18.97 34.46 20.41
C GLY A 366 18.07 34.79 21.59
N GLY A 367 17.53 33.79 22.24
CA GLY A 367 16.99 33.89 23.60
C GLY A 367 17.09 32.54 24.27
N GLU A 368 18.23 32.28 24.95
CA GLU A 368 18.35 31.14 25.87
C GLU A 368 17.41 31.32 27.06
N ASP A 369 16.17 30.81 26.95
CA ASP A 369 15.42 30.41 28.13
C ASP A 369 15.80 28.97 28.48
N ARG A 370 16.85 28.84 29.31
CA ARG A 370 17.37 27.59 29.87
C ARG A 370 16.42 26.83 30.80
N ASN A 371 15.21 27.32 30.99
CA ASN A 371 14.17 26.62 31.74
C ASN A 371 13.08 26.18 30.75
N GLY A 372 13.14 24.92 30.30
CA GLY A 372 12.19 24.26 29.40
C GLY A 372 10.74 24.09 29.95
N THR A 373 10.16 25.17 30.40
CA THR A 373 8.74 25.32 30.70
C THR A 373 8.12 26.22 29.66
N ALA A 374 8.03 25.74 28.40
CA ALA A 374 7.00 26.25 27.50
C ALA A 374 5.67 25.92 28.16
N THR A 375 5.03 26.92 28.79
CA THR A 375 3.71 26.77 29.37
C THR A 375 2.73 26.45 28.24
N TRP A 376 2.25 25.20 28.24
CA TRP A 376 1.13 24.75 27.43
C TRP A 376 -0.03 25.73 27.59
N GLN A 377 -0.49 26.31 26.49
CA GLN A 377 -1.79 26.93 26.42
C GLN A 377 -2.74 25.90 25.83
N GLU A 378 -3.84 25.61 26.54
CA GLU A 378 -4.90 24.67 26.11
C GLU A 378 -5.49 24.97 24.71
N ASP A 379 -5.20 26.17 24.18
CA ASP A 379 -5.66 26.63 22.85
C ASP A 379 -4.85 26.08 21.65
N THR A 380 -3.88 25.16 21.87
CA THR A 380 -2.99 24.61 20.80
C THR A 380 -3.31 23.19 20.35
N VAL A 381 -4.53 22.72 20.64
CA VAL A 381 -4.98 21.37 20.30
C VAL A 381 -5.28 21.25 18.82
N LEU A 382 -4.72 20.23 18.16
CA LEU A 382 -4.95 19.90 16.76
C LEU A 382 -5.96 18.75 16.62
N SER A 383 -6.77 18.78 15.55
CA SER A 383 -7.82 17.79 15.28
C SER A 383 -7.33 16.55 14.54
N VAL A 384 -6.02 16.41 14.33
CA VAL A 384 -5.41 15.33 13.54
C VAL A 384 -5.66 13.97 14.20
N ARG A 385 -6.22 13.03 13.44
CA ARG A 385 -6.46 11.64 13.86
C ARG A 385 -5.46 10.66 13.25
N SER A 386 -5.00 10.93 12.04
CA SER A 386 -4.03 10.10 11.34
C SER A 386 -2.83 10.94 10.91
N MET A 387 -1.63 10.54 11.32
CA MET A 387 -0.39 11.21 10.98
C MET A 387 0.63 10.23 10.41
N ASP A 388 1.15 10.53 9.22
CA ASP A 388 2.22 9.76 8.60
C ASP A 388 3.54 10.57 8.62
N LEU A 389 4.50 10.09 9.40
CA LEU A 389 5.85 10.62 9.54
C LEU A 389 6.92 9.61 9.05
N HIS A 390 6.50 8.59 8.31
CA HIS A 390 7.36 7.53 7.79
C HIS A 390 8.53 8.10 6.96
N GLY A 391 9.70 7.45 7.07
CA GLY A 391 10.83 7.77 6.19
C GLY A 391 11.45 9.13 6.42
N ASN A 392 11.56 9.55 7.68
CA ASN A 392 12.23 10.79 8.10
C ASN A 392 13.52 10.50 8.88
N ALA A 393 14.11 11.52 9.50
CA ALA A 393 15.33 11.41 10.33
C ALA A 393 15.05 11.69 11.82
N ILE A 394 13.81 11.45 12.27
CA ILE A 394 13.35 11.75 13.62
C ILE A 394 14.01 10.80 14.61
N ARG A 395 14.63 11.33 15.67
CA ARG A 395 15.25 10.56 16.74
C ARG A 395 14.39 10.49 17.99
N THR A 396 13.68 11.56 18.30
CA THR A 396 12.79 11.68 19.45
C THR A 396 11.60 12.56 19.11
N LEU A 397 10.46 12.29 19.75
CA LEU A 397 9.34 13.21 19.76
C LEU A 397 9.38 14.03 21.05
N PRO A 398 9.03 15.33 21.01
CA PRO A 398 8.90 16.15 22.20
C PRO A 398 7.89 15.56 23.18
N ARG A 399 8.07 15.76 24.49
CA ARG A 399 7.16 15.23 25.52
C ARG A 399 5.71 15.68 25.36
N TRP A 400 5.51 16.89 24.86
CA TRP A 400 4.20 17.51 24.62
C TRP A 400 3.53 17.05 23.32
N PHE A 401 4.19 16.24 22.48
CA PHE A 401 3.72 15.91 21.16
C PHE A 401 2.32 15.27 21.15
N PHE A 402 2.10 14.25 21.97
CA PHE A 402 0.79 13.57 22.06
C PHE A 402 -0.26 14.40 22.79
N ASP A 403 0.16 15.29 23.70
CA ASP A 403 -0.75 16.23 24.36
C ASP A 403 -1.30 17.28 23.35
N ALA A 404 -0.50 17.67 22.34
CA ALA A 404 -0.94 18.54 21.24
C ALA A 404 -1.91 17.87 20.28
N LEU A 405 -1.99 16.54 20.28
CA LEU A 405 -2.74 15.70 19.36
C LEU A 405 -3.69 14.73 20.12
N PRO A 406 -4.61 15.22 20.94
CA PRO A 406 -5.40 14.36 21.83
C PRO A 406 -6.40 13.46 21.09
N GLN A 407 -6.63 13.68 19.80
CA GLN A 407 -7.50 12.87 18.95
C GLN A 407 -6.72 11.91 18.04
N LEU A 408 -5.38 11.80 18.21
CA LEU A 408 -4.55 10.97 17.35
C LEU A 408 -4.85 9.48 17.57
N GLU A 409 -5.39 8.84 16.56
CA GLU A 409 -5.77 7.42 16.54
C GLU A 409 -4.70 6.56 15.85
N ALA A 410 -4.02 7.11 14.83
CA ALA A 410 -3.02 6.40 14.05
C ALA A 410 -1.78 7.25 13.79
N ILE A 411 -0.60 6.66 13.99
CA ILE A 411 0.68 7.29 13.62
C ILE A 411 1.64 6.28 13.00
N ASP A 412 2.20 6.64 11.83
CA ASP A 412 3.30 5.90 11.23
C ASP A 412 4.62 6.65 11.45
N LEU A 413 5.51 6.06 12.22
CA LEU A 413 6.87 6.53 12.53
C LEU A 413 7.92 5.58 11.94
N GLY A 414 7.55 4.74 10.99
CA GLY A 414 8.44 3.78 10.35
C GLY A 414 9.62 4.44 9.65
N SER A 415 10.72 3.71 9.48
CA SER A 415 11.93 4.19 8.79
C SER A 415 12.46 5.52 9.33
N ASN A 416 12.50 5.64 10.65
CA ASN A 416 13.11 6.73 11.41
C ASN A 416 14.27 6.18 12.29
N SER A 417 14.66 6.89 13.34
CA SER A 417 15.69 6.46 14.29
C SER A 417 15.22 6.61 15.74
N LEU A 418 13.94 6.38 15.98
CA LEU A 418 13.29 6.55 17.28
C LEU A 418 13.65 5.41 18.23
N GLN A 419 13.79 5.74 19.53
CA GLN A 419 13.93 4.78 20.62
C GLN A 419 12.78 4.98 21.61
N PRO A 420 11.93 3.95 21.86
CA PRO A 420 10.88 4.02 22.87
C PRO A 420 11.44 4.04 24.30
N CYS A 421 10.84 4.87 25.16
CA CYS A 421 11.12 4.84 26.61
C CYS A 421 10.41 3.66 27.28
N GLY A 422 10.94 3.20 28.42
CA GLY A 422 10.22 2.36 29.37
C GLY A 422 9.13 3.14 30.10
N GLY A 423 8.01 2.48 30.45
CA GLY A 423 6.95 3.07 31.27
C GLY A 423 7.39 3.18 32.74
N ASP A 424 7.08 4.30 33.38
CA ASP A 424 7.35 4.50 34.80
C ASP A 424 6.16 3.98 35.64
N MET A 425 6.38 2.93 36.42
CA MET A 425 5.40 2.35 37.36
C MET A 425 5.36 3.11 38.71
N GLY A 426 5.34 4.44 38.67
CA GLY A 426 4.99 5.26 39.82
C GLY A 426 6.06 5.40 40.90
N GLY A 427 7.31 5.49 40.53
CA GLY A 427 8.41 5.85 41.40
C GLY A 427 8.96 7.26 41.06
N THR A 428 8.82 8.17 41.98
CA THR A 428 9.44 9.49 41.95
C THR A 428 10.95 9.40 41.78
N SER A 429 11.45 9.35 40.56
CA SER A 429 12.85 9.64 40.26
C SER A 429 12.97 10.97 39.52
N ALA A 430 12.69 12.06 40.25
CA ALA A 430 13.28 13.36 39.99
C ALA A 430 14.79 13.26 40.23
N GLY A 431 15.51 12.61 39.34
CA GLY A 431 16.96 12.46 39.37
C GLY A 431 17.45 12.31 37.97
N GLY A 432 17.69 13.46 37.31
CA GLY A 432 18.36 13.50 35.99
C GLY A 432 19.68 12.77 36.08
N SER A 433 19.73 11.52 35.62
CA SER A 433 20.96 10.86 35.27
C SER A 433 21.50 11.59 34.05
N LEU A 434 22.55 12.39 34.25
CA LEU A 434 23.36 12.92 33.18
C LEU A 434 23.89 11.73 32.35
N GLY A 435 23.28 11.42 31.20
CA GLY A 435 23.75 10.38 30.29
C GLY A 435 22.68 9.40 29.76
N ALA A 436 21.39 9.54 30.10
CA ALA A 436 20.35 8.76 29.46
C ALA A 436 20.15 9.23 28.03
N GLU A 437 20.23 8.32 27.05
CA GLU A 437 19.93 8.65 25.65
C GLU A 437 18.48 9.13 25.52
N PRO A 438 18.22 10.12 24.64
CA PRO A 438 16.90 10.66 24.44
C PRO A 438 15.97 9.57 23.85
N CYS A 439 14.79 9.40 24.43
CA CYS A 439 13.80 8.41 24.03
C CYS A 439 12.40 9.02 23.89
N THR A 440 11.48 8.34 23.17
CA THR A 440 10.10 8.77 22.98
C THR A 440 9.15 7.94 23.86
N ALA A 441 8.25 8.59 24.60
CA ALA A 441 7.28 7.94 25.44
C ALA A 441 6.02 7.55 24.66
N PHE A 442 5.68 6.26 24.65
CA PHE A 442 4.46 5.71 24.04
C PHE A 442 3.47 5.16 25.06
N HIS A 443 3.57 5.59 26.31
CA HIS A 443 2.66 5.22 27.39
C HIS A 443 1.71 6.35 27.76
N ASN A 444 0.54 6.02 28.32
CA ASN A 444 -0.52 6.96 28.71
C ASN A 444 -1.12 7.77 27.54
N ILE A 445 -1.27 7.15 26.36
CA ILE A 445 -1.89 7.79 25.17
C ILE A 445 -3.25 7.10 24.92
N PRO A 446 -4.36 7.61 25.49
CA PRO A 446 -5.62 6.85 25.57
C PRO A 446 -6.34 6.67 24.22
N HIS A 447 -6.05 7.48 23.22
CA HIS A 447 -6.72 7.43 21.92
C HIS A 447 -5.91 6.75 20.81
N LEU A 448 -4.62 6.49 21.04
CA LEU A 448 -3.75 5.88 20.05
C LEU A 448 -4.08 4.39 19.87
N GLN A 449 -4.49 4.00 18.68
CA GLN A 449 -4.89 2.65 18.30
C GLN A 449 -3.92 1.97 17.35
N HIS A 450 -3.29 2.74 16.46
CA HIS A 450 -2.40 2.22 15.43
C HIS A 450 -1.04 2.88 15.51
N LEU A 451 0.01 2.09 15.75
CA LEU A 451 1.39 2.56 15.86
C LEU A 451 2.30 1.72 14.97
N SER A 452 3.03 2.38 14.06
CA SER A 452 4.12 1.77 13.30
C SER A 452 5.47 2.33 13.75
N LEU A 453 6.35 1.42 14.16
CA LEU A 453 7.76 1.68 14.47
C LEU A 453 8.68 0.82 13.60
N ARG A 454 8.19 0.41 12.44
CA ARG A 454 8.93 -0.40 11.47
C ARG A 454 10.25 0.28 11.08
N ARG A 455 11.35 -0.47 10.94
CA ARG A 455 12.66 0.05 10.48
C ARG A 455 13.21 1.22 11.31
N ASN A 456 13.10 1.17 12.63
CA ASN A 456 13.67 2.18 13.52
C ASN A 456 15.02 1.77 14.14
N SER A 457 15.61 0.66 13.68
CA SER A 457 16.84 0.10 14.24
C SER A 457 16.74 -0.22 15.74
N LEU A 458 15.55 -0.59 16.20
CA LEU A 458 15.29 -0.95 17.58
C LEU A 458 16.04 -2.23 17.93
N THR A 459 16.76 -2.22 19.05
CA THR A 459 17.49 -3.41 19.56
C THR A 459 16.75 -4.10 20.69
N GLN A 460 16.00 -3.35 21.49
CA GLN A 460 15.21 -3.86 22.61
C GLN A 460 14.05 -2.92 22.93
N LEU A 461 12.89 -3.48 23.26
CA LEU A 461 11.83 -2.75 23.94
C LEU A 461 12.04 -2.79 25.46
N LEU A 462 11.75 -1.69 26.10
CA LEU A 462 11.82 -1.58 27.56
C LEU A 462 10.51 -2.05 28.21
N PRO A 463 10.53 -2.43 29.52
CA PRO A 463 9.30 -2.77 30.24
C PRO A 463 8.27 -1.63 30.21
N HIS A 464 6.99 -2.00 30.12
CA HIS A 464 5.85 -1.08 30.18
C HIS A 464 5.85 0.03 29.14
N THR A 465 6.51 -0.18 27.99
CA THR A 465 6.61 0.82 26.91
C THR A 465 5.25 1.35 26.46
N PHE A 466 4.22 0.50 26.41
CA PHE A 466 2.89 0.84 25.89
C PHE A 466 1.79 0.85 26.96
N ILE A 467 2.15 0.91 28.24
CA ILE A 467 1.18 0.85 29.33
C ILE A 467 0.16 2.00 29.24
N ARG A 468 -1.12 1.69 29.41
CA ARG A 468 -2.26 2.63 29.28
C ARG A 468 -2.37 3.28 27.89
N THR A 469 -1.87 2.60 26.84
CA THR A 469 -2.05 2.97 25.45
C THR A 469 -2.75 1.80 24.76
N PRO A 470 -4.06 1.87 24.47
CA PRO A 470 -4.86 0.71 24.05
C PRO A 470 -4.66 0.45 22.54
N LEU A 471 -3.46 0.03 22.15
CA LEU A 471 -3.15 -0.26 20.75
C LEU A 471 -3.97 -1.45 20.25
N LEU A 472 -4.57 -1.27 19.08
CA LEU A 472 -5.20 -2.34 18.28
C LEU A 472 -4.19 -2.96 17.29
N SER A 473 -3.22 -2.16 16.83
CA SER A 473 -2.27 -2.51 15.80
C SER A 473 -0.88 -1.97 16.14
N LEU A 474 0.13 -2.83 16.11
CA LEU A 474 1.51 -2.49 16.40
C LEU A 474 2.44 -3.13 15.36
N ASP A 475 3.14 -2.29 14.57
CA ASP A 475 4.17 -2.77 13.63
C ASP A 475 5.57 -2.46 14.15
N LEU A 476 6.31 -3.52 14.45
CA LEU A 476 7.71 -3.51 14.89
C LEU A 476 8.63 -4.21 13.86
N SER A 477 8.17 -4.41 12.64
CA SER A 477 8.88 -5.17 11.61
C SER A 477 10.20 -4.52 11.21
N GLU A 478 11.12 -5.34 10.71
CA GLU A 478 12.40 -4.93 10.13
C GLU A 478 13.31 -4.14 11.09
N ASN A 479 13.19 -4.38 12.40
CA ASN A 479 14.11 -3.90 13.44
C ASN A 479 15.10 -5.00 13.79
N ARG A 480 16.20 -5.09 13.06
CA ARG A 480 17.15 -6.22 13.14
C ARG A 480 17.75 -6.36 14.54
N GLY A 481 17.58 -7.54 15.12
CA GLY A 481 18.08 -7.85 16.45
C GLY A 481 17.17 -7.40 17.60
N LEU A 482 15.94 -7.00 17.31
CA LEU A 482 14.95 -6.59 18.30
C LEU A 482 14.72 -7.69 19.35
N ALA A 483 14.75 -7.31 20.62
CA ALA A 483 14.29 -8.12 21.73
C ALA A 483 12.97 -7.56 22.27
N VAL A 484 11.96 -8.43 22.38
CA VAL A 484 10.64 -8.09 22.91
C VAL A 484 10.44 -8.88 24.22
N PRO A 485 10.83 -8.34 25.36
CA PRO A 485 10.59 -8.97 26.64
C PRO A 485 9.10 -8.93 26.98
N ARG A 486 8.63 -9.90 27.74
CA ARG A 486 7.22 -10.03 28.13
C ARG A 486 6.63 -8.72 28.70
N ALA A 487 7.38 -8.07 29.60
CA ALA A 487 6.97 -6.83 30.24
C ALA A 487 6.86 -5.63 29.29
N ALA A 488 7.38 -5.69 28.08
CA ALA A 488 7.25 -4.60 27.10
C ALA A 488 5.84 -4.49 26.52
N LEU A 489 5.12 -5.61 26.42
CA LEU A 489 3.76 -5.69 25.86
C LEU A 489 2.69 -5.74 26.98
N GLU A 490 3.07 -5.59 28.25
CA GLU A 490 2.11 -5.49 29.36
C GLU A 490 1.20 -4.26 29.19
N GLY A 491 -0.09 -4.48 29.38
CA GLY A 491 -1.15 -3.49 29.16
C GLY A 491 -1.81 -3.56 27.79
N LEU A 492 -1.31 -4.42 26.87
CA LEU A 492 -1.89 -4.68 25.57
C LEU A 492 -2.69 -5.98 25.46
N GLU A 493 -2.79 -6.74 26.57
CA GLU A 493 -3.38 -8.09 26.60
C GLU A 493 -4.80 -8.14 26.05
N HIS A 494 -5.61 -7.11 26.36
CA HIS A 494 -7.04 -7.03 26.04
C HIS A 494 -7.36 -6.04 24.90
N SER A 495 -6.34 -5.50 24.21
CA SER A 495 -6.56 -4.54 23.13
C SER A 495 -5.92 -4.94 21.80
N LEU A 496 -4.70 -5.51 21.85
CA LEU A 496 -3.90 -5.74 20.65
C LEU A 496 -4.50 -6.85 19.76
N GLN A 497 -4.91 -6.47 18.55
CA GLN A 497 -5.49 -7.38 17.55
C GLN A 497 -4.49 -7.76 16.44
N GLN A 498 -3.52 -6.88 16.16
CA GLN A 498 -2.58 -7.07 15.06
C GLN A 498 -1.16 -6.74 15.53
N LEU A 499 -0.24 -7.67 15.33
CA LEU A 499 1.17 -7.52 15.70
C LEU A 499 2.06 -7.98 14.56
N TRP A 500 2.92 -7.08 14.05
CA TRP A 500 3.91 -7.41 13.05
C TRP A 500 5.32 -7.35 13.63
N LEU A 501 6.03 -8.47 13.53
CA LEU A 501 7.41 -8.67 14.01
C LEU A 501 8.31 -9.24 12.91
N ARG A 502 7.92 -9.06 11.66
CA ARG A 502 8.61 -9.59 10.49
C ARG A 502 10.04 -9.06 10.37
N GLY A 503 10.99 -9.94 9.98
CA GLY A 503 12.35 -9.53 9.57
C GLY A 503 13.23 -9.00 10.70
N ASN A 504 12.93 -9.34 11.95
CA ASN A 504 13.67 -8.86 13.13
C ASN A 504 14.90 -9.74 13.48
N HIS A 505 15.07 -10.91 12.84
CA HIS A 505 16.10 -11.89 13.18
C HIS A 505 16.06 -12.34 14.66
N MET A 506 14.87 -12.36 15.28
CA MET A 506 14.66 -12.79 16.66
C MET A 506 14.84 -14.30 16.78
N ASP A 507 15.56 -14.73 17.81
CA ASP A 507 15.58 -16.11 18.31
C ASP A 507 14.56 -16.30 19.45
N ASN A 508 14.47 -17.53 19.98
CA ASN A 508 13.51 -17.85 21.03
C ASN A 508 13.76 -17.09 22.35
N SER A 509 14.98 -16.63 22.60
CA SER A 509 15.32 -15.88 23.81
C SER A 509 14.90 -14.41 23.75
N ARG A 510 14.64 -13.90 22.54
CA ARG A 510 14.27 -12.50 22.30
C ARG A 510 12.79 -12.27 22.04
N ALA A 511 12.02 -13.34 21.82
CA ALA A 511 10.60 -13.30 21.51
C ALA A 511 9.77 -13.80 22.69
N GLU A 512 9.59 -12.99 23.73
CA GLU A 512 8.78 -13.32 24.90
C GLU A 512 7.40 -12.67 24.82
N ILE A 513 6.56 -13.17 23.89
CA ILE A 513 5.20 -12.63 23.70
C ILE A 513 4.29 -13.14 24.83
N PRO A 514 3.59 -12.25 25.59
CA PRO A 514 2.62 -12.64 26.59
C PRO A 514 1.36 -13.25 25.97
N CYS A 515 0.43 -13.69 26.81
CA CYS A 515 -0.91 -14.04 26.36
C CYS A 515 -1.65 -12.76 25.92
N LEU A 516 -2.04 -12.67 24.64
CA LEU A 516 -2.80 -11.59 24.05
C LEU A 516 -4.14 -12.17 23.57
N ASP A 517 -5.20 -12.00 24.38
CA ASP A 517 -6.48 -12.68 24.20
C ASP A 517 -7.35 -12.09 23.07
N GLU A 518 -7.01 -10.91 22.55
CA GLU A 518 -7.65 -10.31 21.36
C GLU A 518 -6.81 -10.41 20.07
N LEU A 519 -5.62 -11.03 20.12
CA LEU A 519 -4.71 -11.08 18.98
C LEU A 519 -5.23 -12.00 17.87
N ARG A 520 -5.46 -11.43 16.68
CA ARG A 520 -6.01 -12.09 15.48
C ARG A 520 -5.02 -12.24 14.35
N VAL A 521 -4.14 -11.25 14.17
CA VAL A 521 -3.15 -11.22 13.10
C VAL A 521 -1.76 -11.14 13.70
N LEU A 522 -0.90 -12.09 13.34
CA LEU A 522 0.49 -12.13 13.78
C LEU A 522 1.41 -12.48 12.62
N ASP A 523 2.38 -11.61 12.36
CA ASP A 523 3.47 -11.86 11.40
C ASP A 523 4.81 -12.02 12.16
N LEU A 524 5.33 -13.23 12.18
CA LEU A 524 6.64 -13.60 12.72
C LEU A 524 7.62 -14.00 11.60
N SER A 525 7.29 -13.71 10.34
CA SER A 525 8.11 -14.14 9.20
C SER A 525 9.50 -13.52 9.20
N GLY A 526 10.47 -14.23 8.62
CA GLY A 526 11.84 -13.73 8.49
C GLY A 526 12.59 -13.58 9.83
N ASN A 527 12.31 -14.44 10.81
CA ASN A 527 13.01 -14.52 12.09
C ASN A 527 13.86 -15.79 12.18
N ARG A 528 14.39 -16.12 13.35
CA ARG A 528 15.22 -17.33 13.62
C ARG A 528 14.59 -18.19 14.73
N LEU A 529 13.26 -18.26 14.74
CA LEU A 529 12.53 -19.01 15.75
C LEU A 529 12.62 -20.51 15.44
N SER A 530 13.13 -21.28 16.39
CA SER A 530 13.09 -22.74 16.35
C SER A 530 11.88 -23.32 17.12
N LEU A 531 11.25 -22.51 17.96
CA LEU A 531 10.00 -22.80 18.68
C LEU A 531 9.10 -21.55 18.69
N LEU A 532 7.80 -21.76 18.67
CA LEU A 532 6.84 -20.66 18.82
C LEU A 532 6.71 -20.25 20.29
N PRO A 533 6.58 -18.94 20.59
CA PRO A 533 6.34 -18.44 21.94
C PRO A 533 5.08 -19.05 22.56
N LYS A 534 5.17 -19.58 23.77
CA LYS A 534 4.05 -20.25 24.45
C LYS A 534 2.85 -19.33 24.73
N GLY A 535 3.09 -18.04 24.89
CA GLY A 535 2.03 -17.04 25.08
C GLY A 535 1.04 -16.95 23.93
N LEU A 536 1.41 -17.40 22.73
CA LEU A 536 0.52 -17.39 21.56
C LEU A 536 -0.58 -18.46 21.61
N PHE A 537 -0.45 -19.47 22.48
CA PHE A 537 -1.40 -20.59 22.50
C PHE A 537 -2.78 -20.20 23.07
N CYS A 538 -2.88 -19.09 23.79
CA CYS A 538 -4.16 -18.53 24.25
C CYS A 538 -4.81 -17.56 23.26
N SER A 539 -4.05 -17.06 22.26
CA SER A 539 -4.53 -16.04 21.33
C SER A 539 -5.45 -16.63 20.25
N PRO A 540 -6.61 -16.02 19.95
CA PRO A 540 -7.56 -16.50 18.94
C PRO A 540 -7.10 -16.09 17.52
N LEU A 541 -5.91 -16.53 17.12
CA LEU A 541 -5.30 -16.16 15.84
C LEU A 541 -6.17 -16.56 14.66
N GLN A 542 -6.38 -15.63 13.74
CA GLN A 542 -7.04 -15.83 12.45
C GLN A 542 -6.02 -15.93 11.30
N THR A 543 -4.98 -15.12 11.35
CA THR A 543 -3.89 -15.13 10.37
C THR A 543 -2.55 -15.20 11.09
N LEU A 544 -1.73 -16.17 10.72
CA LEU A 544 -0.39 -16.35 11.26
C LEU A 544 0.60 -16.54 10.12
N ASP A 545 1.65 -15.74 10.08
CA ASP A 545 2.78 -15.94 9.17
C ASP A 545 4.04 -16.30 9.99
N VAL A 546 4.51 -17.52 9.82
CA VAL A 546 5.78 -18.03 10.40
C VAL A 546 6.80 -18.40 9.33
N SER A 547 6.59 -17.96 8.10
CA SER A 547 7.48 -18.24 6.98
C SER A 547 8.91 -17.74 7.23
N ASN A 548 9.89 -18.40 6.63
CA ASN A 548 11.31 -18.03 6.75
C ASN A 548 11.81 -17.97 8.20
N ASN A 549 11.59 -19.03 8.95
CA ASN A 549 12.10 -19.25 10.31
C ASN A 549 12.90 -20.57 10.38
N GLU A 550 13.23 -21.02 11.58
CA GLU A 550 13.99 -22.26 11.84
C GLU A 550 13.11 -23.34 12.51
N LEU A 551 11.79 -23.34 12.24
CA LEU A 551 10.84 -24.26 12.88
C LEU A 551 10.97 -25.69 12.29
N PRO A 552 11.26 -26.71 13.14
CA PRO A 552 11.32 -28.12 12.71
C PRO A 552 9.94 -28.77 12.63
N ALA A 553 8.96 -28.26 13.40
CA ALA A 553 7.56 -28.68 13.44
C ALA A 553 6.70 -27.60 14.08
N LEU A 554 5.38 -27.69 13.92
CA LEU A 554 4.45 -26.91 14.71
C LEU A 554 4.04 -27.66 15.97
N PRO A 555 3.91 -26.99 17.15
CA PRO A 555 3.54 -27.65 18.39
C PRO A 555 2.07 -28.09 18.38
N GLU A 556 1.80 -29.35 18.67
CA GLU A 556 0.43 -29.92 18.70
C GLU A 556 -0.50 -29.19 19.68
N GLN A 557 0.04 -28.71 20.79
CA GLN A 557 -0.71 -27.97 21.82
C GLN A 557 -1.30 -26.65 21.27
N ALA A 558 -0.59 -25.98 20.36
CA ALA A 558 -1.06 -24.76 19.71
C ALA A 558 -2.21 -25.04 18.73
N LEU A 559 -2.12 -26.17 17.99
CA LEU A 559 -3.11 -26.53 16.99
C LEU A 559 -4.50 -26.74 17.58
N VAL A 560 -4.61 -27.34 18.76
CA VAL A 560 -5.91 -27.58 19.41
C VAL A 560 -6.69 -26.28 19.67
N GLY A 561 -5.99 -25.19 20.01
CA GLY A 561 -6.59 -23.86 20.18
C GLY A 561 -6.93 -23.20 18.85
N TRP A 562 -5.98 -23.25 17.88
CA TRP A 562 -6.06 -22.49 16.63
C TRP A 562 -6.99 -23.12 15.58
N THR A 563 -7.24 -24.42 15.59
CA THR A 563 -8.18 -25.06 14.63
C THR A 563 -9.56 -24.47 14.62
N ARG A 564 -9.97 -23.74 15.68
CA ARG A 564 -11.28 -23.07 15.77
C ARG A 564 -11.29 -21.65 15.24
N SER A 565 -10.13 -20.96 15.22
CA SER A 565 -10.01 -19.55 14.88
C SER A 565 -9.18 -19.28 13.64
N LEU A 566 -8.16 -20.13 13.36
CA LEU A 566 -7.18 -19.90 12.31
C LEU A 566 -7.80 -20.09 10.92
N GLN A 567 -7.69 -19.06 10.10
CA GLN A 567 -8.18 -19.04 8.72
C GLN A 567 -7.04 -19.21 7.71
N ALA A 568 -5.89 -18.56 7.97
CA ALA A 568 -4.74 -18.61 7.07
C ALA A 568 -3.41 -18.77 7.84
N LEU A 569 -2.52 -19.60 7.29
CA LEU A 569 -1.19 -19.86 7.86
C LEU A 569 -0.14 -19.94 6.76
N CYS A 570 0.91 -19.11 6.83
CA CYS A 570 2.07 -19.16 5.95
C CYS A 570 3.24 -19.90 6.63
N LEU A 571 3.87 -20.85 5.92
CA LEU A 571 4.82 -21.84 6.47
C LEU A 571 6.14 -21.91 5.70
N ALA A 572 6.21 -21.41 4.47
CA ALA A 572 7.37 -21.62 3.59
C ALA A 572 8.69 -21.14 4.20
N GLY A 573 9.79 -21.77 3.81
CA GLY A 573 11.13 -21.35 4.27
C GLY A 573 11.49 -21.81 5.69
N ASN A 574 10.79 -22.83 6.25
CA ASN A 574 11.16 -23.48 7.50
C ASN A 574 11.79 -24.87 7.25
N PRO A 575 12.72 -25.34 8.10
CA PRO A 575 13.36 -26.65 7.99
C PRO A 575 12.50 -27.76 8.64
N PHE A 576 11.24 -27.91 8.22
CA PHE A 576 10.34 -28.93 8.78
C PHE A 576 10.89 -30.35 8.62
N HIS A 577 10.65 -31.21 9.59
CA HIS A 577 10.99 -32.63 9.51
C HIS A 577 9.91 -33.41 8.77
N CYS A 578 10.29 -34.15 7.72
CA CYS A 578 9.35 -34.93 6.91
C CYS A 578 8.62 -36.03 7.70
N CYS A 579 9.20 -36.52 8.81
CA CYS A 579 8.62 -37.58 9.64
C CYS A 579 7.77 -37.08 10.83
N GLY A 580 7.48 -35.81 10.90
CA GLY A 580 6.68 -35.20 11.98
C GLY A 580 5.57 -34.30 11.45
N LEU A 581 4.90 -34.68 10.36
CA LEU A 581 3.94 -33.83 9.66
C LEU A 581 2.47 -34.03 10.14
N GLY A 582 2.22 -34.72 11.27
CA GLY A 582 0.85 -34.91 11.79
C GLY A 582 0.09 -33.61 12.02
N TRP A 583 0.80 -32.53 12.32
CA TRP A 583 0.23 -31.19 12.45
C TRP A 583 -0.36 -30.65 11.15
N LEU A 584 0.19 -31.05 9.99
CA LEU A 584 -0.33 -30.62 8.68
C LEU A 584 -1.67 -31.27 8.38
N ASP A 585 -1.86 -32.56 8.73
CA ASP A 585 -3.12 -33.27 8.56
C ASP A 585 -4.24 -32.63 9.42
N VAL A 586 -3.91 -32.18 10.63
CA VAL A 586 -4.83 -31.45 11.53
C VAL A 586 -5.28 -30.12 10.92
N LEU A 587 -4.35 -29.34 10.34
CA LEU A 587 -4.66 -28.04 9.71
C LEU A 587 -5.51 -28.22 8.45
N GLN A 588 -5.22 -29.25 7.64
CA GLN A 588 -6.00 -29.57 6.44
C GLN A 588 -7.42 -30.05 6.80
N ALA A 589 -7.54 -30.85 7.85
CA ALA A 589 -8.86 -31.29 8.37
C ALA A 589 -9.69 -30.12 8.90
N ALA A 590 -9.05 -29.08 9.46
CA ALA A 590 -9.69 -27.86 9.90
C ALA A 590 -9.97 -26.85 8.78
N ALA A 591 -9.68 -27.19 7.52
CA ALA A 591 -9.83 -26.33 6.34
C ALA A 591 -9.07 -24.98 6.42
N VAL A 592 -7.95 -24.93 7.13
CA VAL A 592 -7.08 -23.74 7.20
C VAL A 592 -6.44 -23.51 5.84
N GLN A 593 -6.47 -22.28 5.34
CA GLN A 593 -5.81 -21.92 4.09
C GLN A 593 -4.29 -21.89 4.28
N LEU A 594 -3.56 -22.54 3.37
CA LEU A 594 -2.10 -22.62 3.36
C LEU A 594 -1.58 -22.04 2.03
N PRO A 595 -1.51 -20.71 1.88
CA PRO A 595 -1.26 -20.04 0.61
C PRO A 595 0.08 -20.40 -0.02
N ASP A 596 1.10 -20.61 0.82
CA ASP A 596 2.50 -20.87 0.42
C ASP A 596 2.93 -22.34 0.53
N LEU A 597 1.99 -23.27 0.77
CA LEU A 597 2.27 -24.71 0.92
C LEU A 597 3.02 -25.29 -0.28
N HIS A 598 2.77 -24.76 -1.47
CA HIS A 598 3.46 -25.17 -2.70
C HIS A 598 4.96 -24.80 -2.72
N ARG A 599 5.41 -23.92 -1.83
CA ARG A 599 6.80 -23.47 -1.65
C ARG A 599 7.42 -24.03 -0.36
N ALA A 600 6.62 -24.63 0.51
CA ALA A 600 7.10 -25.20 1.77
C ALA A 600 7.74 -26.57 1.55
N HIS A 601 8.89 -26.81 2.18
CA HIS A 601 9.68 -28.02 2.06
C HIS A 601 9.89 -28.65 3.41
N CYS A 602 10.10 -29.99 3.42
CA CYS A 602 10.60 -30.70 4.60
C CYS A 602 11.92 -31.41 4.30
N THR A 603 12.73 -31.66 5.33
CA THR A 603 14.03 -32.34 5.27
C THR A 603 13.98 -33.69 5.97
N HIS A 604 14.62 -34.71 5.38
CA HIS A 604 14.77 -36.03 5.96
C HIS A 604 16.24 -36.27 6.36
N HIS A 605 16.55 -36.30 7.65
CA HIS A 605 17.91 -36.30 8.16
C HIS A 605 18.65 -37.68 8.09
N SER A 606 17.93 -38.80 7.96
CA SER A 606 18.54 -40.15 8.06
C SER A 606 19.12 -40.69 6.75
N ILE A 607 18.80 -40.12 5.58
CA ILE A 607 19.24 -40.63 4.27
C ILE A 607 19.57 -39.45 3.35
N THR A 608 20.74 -38.80 3.54
CA THR A 608 21.25 -37.79 2.58
C THR A 608 20.42 -36.53 2.42
N ASN A 609 20.16 -35.73 3.47
CA ASN A 609 19.57 -34.37 3.38
C ASN A 609 18.56 -34.16 2.19
N ARG A 610 17.67 -35.13 1.96
CA ARG A 610 16.68 -35.04 0.89
C ARG A 610 15.55 -34.09 1.31
N THR A 611 15.21 -33.18 0.42
CA THR A 611 14.08 -32.24 0.58
C THR A 611 12.89 -32.69 -0.27
N ALA A 612 11.67 -32.56 0.25
CA ALA A 612 10.42 -32.77 -0.48
C ALA A 612 9.48 -31.61 -0.23
N LEU A 613 8.65 -31.28 -1.23
CA LEU A 613 7.56 -30.33 -1.07
C LEU A 613 6.53 -30.88 -0.09
N LEU A 614 6.05 -30.08 0.86
CA LEU A 614 4.98 -30.47 1.79
C LEU A 614 3.66 -30.79 1.08
N SER A 615 3.42 -30.21 -0.09
CA SER A 615 2.25 -30.47 -0.92
C SER A 615 2.22 -31.88 -1.54
N SER A 616 3.40 -32.53 -1.67
CA SER A 616 3.53 -33.92 -2.13
C SER A 616 4.03 -34.74 -0.95
N ARG A 617 3.22 -35.68 -0.43
CA ARG A 617 3.67 -36.57 0.67
C ARG A 617 5.03 -37.16 0.35
N PRO A 618 6.01 -37.09 1.26
CA PRO A 618 7.35 -37.61 1.00
C PRO A 618 7.28 -39.14 0.75
N PRO A 619 7.91 -39.61 -0.32
CA PRO A 619 7.84 -41.04 -0.70
C PRO A 619 8.71 -41.97 0.19
N TRP A 620 9.31 -41.47 1.28
CA TRP A 620 10.23 -42.20 2.13
C TRP A 620 9.55 -42.71 3.39
N PRO A 621 9.85 -44.01 3.75
CA PRO A 621 9.35 -44.56 5.01
C PRO A 621 10.01 -43.84 6.20
N CYS A 622 9.18 -43.27 7.08
CA CYS A 622 9.65 -42.74 8.35
C CYS A 622 9.91 -43.88 9.35
N PRO A 623 11.01 -43.87 10.12
CA PRO A 623 11.22 -44.83 11.18
C PRO A 623 10.06 -44.74 12.14
N GLN A 624 9.31 -45.84 12.29
CA GLN A 624 8.23 -45.91 13.30
C GLN A 624 8.86 -45.73 14.68
N PRO A 625 8.29 -44.95 15.57
CA PRO A 625 8.70 -44.93 16.97
C PRO A 625 8.62 -46.40 17.48
N TRP A 626 9.67 -46.88 18.06
CA TRP A 626 9.68 -48.21 18.63
C TRP A 626 8.56 -48.33 19.64
N ASP A 627 7.49 -49.03 19.29
CA ASP A 627 6.42 -49.36 20.21
C ASP A 627 7.02 -50.02 21.43
N GLY A 628 6.60 -49.60 22.62
CA GLY A 628 7.07 -50.22 23.86
C GLY A 628 6.97 -51.77 23.85
N SER A 629 6.06 -52.33 23.05
CA SER A 629 5.95 -53.77 22.72
C SER A 629 7.18 -54.32 22.04
N SER A 630 7.84 -53.56 21.14
CA SER A 630 9.10 -54.02 20.47
C SER A 630 10.27 -54.03 21.43
N LEU A 631 10.35 -53.06 22.37
CA LEU A 631 11.34 -53.05 23.42
C LEU A 631 11.10 -54.20 24.44
N LEU A 632 9.84 -54.51 24.74
CA LEU A 632 9.49 -55.66 25.59
C LEU A 632 9.79 -56.98 24.88
N LEU A 633 9.58 -57.12 23.57
CA LEU A 633 9.96 -58.27 22.78
C LEU A 633 11.48 -58.44 22.68
N LEU A 634 12.23 -57.34 22.50
CA LEU A 634 13.71 -57.38 22.52
C LEU A 634 14.25 -57.72 23.90
N ALA A 635 13.68 -57.19 24.98
CA ALA A 635 14.01 -57.50 26.34
C ALA A 635 13.64 -58.96 26.68
N ALA A 636 12.49 -59.46 26.20
CA ALA A 636 12.11 -60.86 26.32
C ALA A 636 13.03 -61.79 25.55
N LEU A 637 13.40 -61.45 24.29
CA LEU A 637 14.39 -62.24 23.51
C LEU A 637 15.77 -62.24 24.15
N LEU A 638 16.25 -61.08 24.65
CA LEU A 638 17.50 -61.00 25.41
C LEU A 638 17.46 -61.81 26.69
N GLY A 639 16.31 -61.78 27.39
CA GLY A 639 16.07 -62.62 28.58
C GLY A 639 16.13 -64.13 28.27
N VAL A 640 15.49 -64.55 27.19
CA VAL A 640 15.52 -65.95 26.72
C VAL A 640 16.94 -66.35 26.29
N LEU A 641 17.69 -65.49 25.61
CA LEU A 641 19.08 -65.75 25.21
C LEU A 641 20.00 -65.84 26.46
N LEU A 642 19.81 -65.00 27.47
CA LEU A 642 20.53 -65.07 28.75
C LEU A 642 20.16 -66.36 29.53
N CYS A 643 18.88 -66.73 29.53
CA CYS A 643 18.44 -67.98 30.17
C CYS A 643 19.00 -69.24 29.46
N MET A 644 19.07 -69.22 28.09
CA MET A 644 19.68 -70.29 27.33
C MET A 644 21.19 -70.33 27.52
N GLY A 645 21.86 -69.16 27.60
CA GLY A 645 23.29 -69.07 27.96
C GLY A 645 23.59 -69.60 29.34
N CYS A 646 22.76 -69.31 30.36
CA CYS A 646 22.89 -69.87 31.70
C CYS A 646 22.59 -71.41 31.75
N GLY A 647 21.65 -71.87 30.90
CA GLY A 647 21.33 -73.31 30.80
C GLY A 647 22.51 -74.11 30.25
N VAL A 648 23.28 -73.59 29.28
CA VAL A 648 24.47 -74.20 28.74
C VAL A 648 25.66 -74.21 29.71
N CYS A 649 25.75 -73.18 30.61
CA CYS A 649 26.78 -73.19 31.70
C CYS A 649 26.46 -74.16 32.83
N ARG A 650 25.18 -74.56 33.08
CA ARG A 650 24.83 -75.56 34.11
C ARG A 650 25.09 -77.01 33.71
N LEU A 651 25.28 -77.29 32.46
CA LEU A 651 25.61 -78.66 31.94
C LEU A 651 27.09 -78.97 31.91
N ARG A 652 27.98 -78.04 32.27
CA ARG A 652 29.45 -78.27 32.26
C ARG A 652 30.14 -78.20 33.63
N GLY A 653 29.38 -78.11 34.74
CA GLY A 653 29.97 -78.05 36.10
C GLY A 653 29.38 -79.02 37.08
N ARG A 654 29.57 -80.30 36.92
CA ARG A 654 29.50 -81.29 38.04
C ARG A 654 30.91 -81.71 38.38
N GLY A 655 31.29 -81.30 39.59
CA GLY A 655 32.51 -81.86 40.24
C GLY A 655 32.91 -81.10 41.52
N VAL A 656 32.46 -81.68 42.62
CA VAL A 656 33.15 -81.78 43.96
C VAL A 656 33.25 -80.46 44.82
N GLY A 657 32.59 -80.46 45.95
CA GLY A 657 33.09 -80.57 47.34
C GLY A 657 32.75 -79.44 48.26
N VAL A 658 31.77 -79.63 49.14
CA VAL A 658 31.76 -79.55 50.62
C VAL A 658 32.44 -78.35 51.31
N LEU A 659 31.65 -77.54 52.00
CA LEU A 659 31.71 -77.22 53.43
C LEU A 659 30.98 -75.86 53.71
N GLN A 660 29.98 -75.97 54.57
CA GLN A 660 29.37 -74.93 55.37
C GLN A 660 30.27 -74.53 56.58
N PRO A 661 30.09 -73.59 57.45
CA PRO A 661 28.81 -72.97 57.87
C PRO A 661 28.82 -71.41 58.16
N GLN A 662 27.64 -70.91 58.36
CA GLN A 662 27.11 -69.71 58.99
C GLN A 662 27.79 -69.21 60.34
N PRO A 663 27.25 -68.20 61.07
CA PRO A 663 26.54 -66.92 60.69
C PRO A 663 27.04 -65.71 61.58
N GLN A 664 26.38 -64.59 61.49
CA GLN A 664 26.01 -63.58 62.55
C GLN A 664 26.18 -62.13 61.99
N THR A 665 25.08 -61.44 61.99
CA THR A 665 24.39 -60.52 62.95
C THR A 665 24.94 -59.06 62.93
N GLU A 666 24.04 -58.25 62.70
CA GLU A 666 23.57 -57.10 63.53
C GLU A 666 24.12 -55.68 63.25
N ARG A 667 23.11 -54.81 63.09
CA ARG A 667 22.89 -53.48 63.65
C ARG A 667 23.64 -52.26 63.03
N ALA A 668 22.91 -51.38 62.44
CA ALA A 668 22.12 -50.24 63.05
C ALA A 668 22.98 -49.01 63.40
N ALA A 669 22.38 -47.93 63.12
CA ALA A 669 22.40 -46.59 63.75
C ALA A 669 23.14 -45.51 62.92
N GLU A 670 22.34 -44.55 62.40
CA GLU A 670 22.05 -43.24 63.01
C GLU A 670 23.22 -42.25 63.08
N GLY A 671 22.93 -41.07 62.64
CA GLY A 671 23.51 -39.81 63.18
C GLY A 671 24.04 -38.87 62.10
N GLU A 672 23.24 -37.94 61.78
CA GLU A 672 23.26 -36.52 62.17
C GLU A 672 24.45 -35.69 61.70
N ALA A 673 24.08 -34.76 60.90
CA ALA A 673 24.16 -33.31 61.11
C ALA A 673 25.48 -32.56 60.90
N ALA A 674 25.28 -31.50 60.21
CA ALA A 674 25.70 -30.14 60.46
C ALA A 674 26.92 -29.53 59.77
N HIS A 675 26.62 -28.47 59.08
CA HIS A 675 27.33 -27.14 59.00
C HIS A 675 28.80 -27.14 58.53
N SER A 676 29.20 -26.30 57.72
CA SER A 676 29.09 -24.85 57.57
C SER A 676 30.00 -24.36 56.44
N ASP A 677 29.52 -23.31 55.81
CA ASP A 677 30.22 -22.05 55.52
C ASP A 677 31.59 -22.06 54.78
N THR A 678 31.63 -21.34 53.77
CA THR A 678 32.06 -20.00 53.48
C THR A 678 32.83 -19.83 52.15
N LYS A 679 32.35 -18.87 51.41
CA LYS A 679 33.09 -17.83 50.64
C LYS A 679 34.22 -18.27 49.67
N VAL A 680 34.09 -17.97 48.41
CA VAL A 680 34.44 -16.67 47.82
C VAL A 680 33.65 -16.49 46.49
#